data_6205d51155f64301a4b39d93b094594b
#
_entry.id   6205d51155f64301a4b39d93b094594b
#
_cell.length_a   1.000
_cell.length_b   1.000
_cell.length_c   1.000
_cell.angle_alpha   90.00
_cell.angle_beta   90.00
_cell.angle_gamma   90.00
#
_symmetry.space_group_name_H-M   'P 1'
#
loop_
_entity.id
_entity.type
_entity.pdbx_description
1 polymer ?
#
loop_
_entity_poly.entity_id
_entity_poly.type
_entity_poly.pdbx_seq_one_letter_code
_entity_poly.pdbx_strand_id
1 'polypeptide(L)'
;TALPVEVSLEAYNPLIPMDVKNSAIPTGIFNIKVKNRSDSKVTIDLLATQQNAVGFTGYDTIVGPNRRSAKGYGQNKNAIISKAGETSIQMTGPAGSMQLSAYADDVSSTASWEDVTSLHRDFSENGKLTGEKTASSPDSGKTVDGALATGFSLQPGEEKTITFVLSWYFPKGSFGAFDRNWHDWAFLKGGSMYENWWANANDVDQYIKENFSYLESTTKLYHKTMYSSNIPRYALDRISSNLCVLKSPTVFWTKAGYFGIWESTSNNEVWGGNCKHVGHYAQGHARAFPEIGRILRKQDLHSITREGLLPARDGGNVDAMDGHFGSILGVYREHLLSDNDEFLYTCWPRTKKAIDYAINRFDADKDGMLTGDHHNTLDCNASGTSPWIGTLYMAALKACEQMAIIVGDQKAAESYQAIWSVGVKNQNEQLWNEKLGHYVEKSEFLEIKGKRMKVMTDATNIDMLLGQWWANQLNLGQLYPVDRTKQSLAKIHKNNKFTDVEGSGYKAAFRDFLGTGDTGWFMNTYPGEIPKNTILYHNEVMSGFEYAAASTMLQYGMLEEGMDMIERISERYDGRFRGKGEVHMANNSCVFGTGSPFGEDECGDFYTRAMSSWSALLALQGFIYDGPKQTIGFKPTWQPEDHASFFTTSKAWGLFTQTQSQTAQTAEIAIKFGTSQLENILLAAPENKTASNISVKLNGVEQAIESSKQDGNTISIHLKSTIEVKAGVTLAVSFGLIHN
;
A
#
# COMPACT_ATOMS: atom_id res chain seq x y z
N THR A 1 40.78 4.49 -13.17
CA THR A 1 41.13 5.76 -12.51
C THR A 1 39.93 6.25 -11.74
N ALA A 2 40.14 6.53 -10.45
CA ALA A 2 39.04 7.12 -9.64
C ALA A 2 38.83 8.57 -10.12
N LEU A 3 37.55 8.96 -10.24
CA LEU A 3 37.23 10.35 -10.53
C LEU A 3 37.63 11.24 -9.33
N PRO A 4 38.05 12.50 -9.57
CA PRO A 4 38.43 13.42 -8.48
C PRO A 4 37.20 13.95 -7.72
N VAL A 5 36.02 13.47 -8.06
CA VAL A 5 34.73 13.88 -7.50
C VAL A 5 33.93 12.69 -6.96
N GLU A 6 33.18 12.93 -5.92
CA GLU A 6 32.11 12.06 -5.46
C GLU A 6 30.78 12.50 -6.10
N VAL A 7 30.05 11.54 -6.69
CA VAL A 7 28.76 11.80 -7.33
C VAL A 7 27.71 10.99 -6.62
N SER A 8 26.62 11.63 -6.24
CA SER A 8 25.44 10.96 -5.72
C SER A 8 24.19 11.37 -6.48
N LEU A 9 23.27 10.42 -6.64
CA LEU A 9 21.95 10.62 -7.26
C LEU A 9 20.87 10.45 -6.20
N GLU A 10 19.99 11.45 -6.12
CA GLU A 10 18.73 11.35 -5.42
C GLU A 10 17.61 11.44 -6.47
N ALA A 11 16.94 10.33 -6.72
CA ALA A 11 15.84 10.24 -7.67
C ALA A 11 14.53 9.96 -6.93
N TYR A 12 13.49 10.75 -7.20
CA TYR A 12 12.20 10.58 -6.55
C TYR A 12 11.04 11.14 -7.41
N ASN A 13 9.85 10.64 -7.10
CA ASN A 13 8.58 11.25 -7.45
C ASN A 13 7.99 11.80 -6.14
N PRO A 14 7.41 13.01 -6.10
CA PRO A 14 6.83 13.54 -4.88
C PRO A 14 5.81 12.56 -4.26
N LEU A 15 6.01 12.22 -2.99
CA LEU A 15 5.09 11.39 -2.20
C LEU A 15 4.87 12.07 -0.85
N ILE A 16 3.70 12.64 -0.69
CA ILE A 16 3.30 13.42 0.48
C ILE A 16 1.97 12.85 0.97
N PRO A 17 1.98 11.97 1.99
CA PRO A 17 0.73 11.49 2.57
C PRO A 17 -0.22 12.64 2.90
N MET A 18 -1.52 12.49 2.69
CA MET A 18 -2.59 13.49 2.79
C MET A 18 -2.63 14.53 1.66
N ASP A 19 -1.62 14.62 0.79
CA ASP A 19 -1.60 15.54 -0.36
C ASP A 19 -1.67 14.75 -1.67
N VAL A 20 -2.89 14.40 -2.06
CA VAL A 20 -3.16 13.51 -3.20
C VAL A 20 -2.72 14.15 -4.52
N LYS A 21 -3.00 15.45 -4.74
CA LYS A 21 -2.64 16.13 -5.98
C LYS A 21 -1.13 16.15 -6.21
N ASN A 22 -0.37 16.56 -5.21
CA ASN A 22 1.09 16.63 -5.30
C ASN A 22 1.73 15.24 -5.35
N SER A 23 1.11 14.25 -4.71
CA SER A 23 1.54 12.86 -4.84
C SER A 23 1.17 12.22 -6.18
N ALA A 24 0.28 12.82 -6.98
CA ALA A 24 -0.14 12.32 -8.29
C ALA A 24 0.53 13.05 -9.48
N ILE A 25 1.52 13.91 -9.24
CA ILE A 25 2.24 14.62 -10.31
C ILE A 25 2.94 13.61 -11.23
N PRO A 26 2.72 13.66 -12.55
CA PRO A 26 3.38 12.77 -13.51
C PRO A 26 4.80 13.27 -13.80
N THR A 27 5.76 12.93 -12.91
CA THR A 27 7.15 13.39 -12.98
C THR A 27 8.14 12.42 -12.34
N GLY A 28 9.39 12.54 -12.74
CA GLY A 28 10.57 12.05 -12.03
C GLY A 28 11.56 13.20 -11.81
N ILE A 29 12.02 13.40 -10.59
CA ILE A 29 12.98 14.43 -10.21
C ILE A 29 14.32 13.75 -9.89
N PHE A 30 15.40 14.26 -10.46
CA PHE A 30 16.74 13.69 -10.38
C PHE A 30 17.71 14.78 -9.91
N ASN A 31 18.12 14.72 -8.66
CA ASN A 31 19.14 15.60 -8.08
C ASN A 31 20.50 14.92 -8.18
N ILE A 32 21.37 15.44 -9.04
CA ILE A 32 22.76 14.99 -9.18
C ILE A 32 23.63 15.90 -8.32
N LYS A 33 24.12 15.38 -7.22
CA LYS A 33 25.02 16.08 -6.31
C LYS A 33 26.45 15.66 -6.59
N VAL A 34 27.32 16.62 -6.84
CA VAL A 34 28.74 16.41 -7.11
C VAL A 34 29.56 17.15 -6.06
N LYS A 35 30.54 16.47 -5.45
CA LYS A 35 31.46 17.03 -4.48
C LYS A 35 32.92 16.83 -4.94
N ASN A 36 33.67 17.91 -4.99
CA ASN A 36 35.11 17.84 -5.27
C ASN A 36 35.89 17.25 -4.08
N ARG A 37 36.52 16.08 -4.28
CA ARG A 37 37.32 15.38 -3.27
C ARG A 37 38.82 15.57 -3.47
N SER A 38 39.23 16.33 -4.51
CA SER A 38 40.64 16.61 -4.79
C SER A 38 41.12 17.91 -4.16
N ASP A 39 42.43 18.14 -4.20
CA ASP A 39 43.10 19.35 -3.68
C ASP A 39 43.15 20.50 -4.71
N SER A 40 42.53 20.32 -5.90
CA SER A 40 42.56 21.29 -6.99
C SER A 40 41.15 21.58 -7.48
N LYS A 41 40.98 22.73 -8.14
CA LYS A 41 39.74 23.06 -8.83
C LYS A 41 39.46 22.03 -9.94
N VAL A 42 38.24 21.52 -10.00
CA VAL A 42 37.79 20.61 -11.05
C VAL A 42 36.62 21.22 -11.85
N THR A 43 36.55 20.92 -13.14
CA THR A 43 35.40 21.24 -13.99
C THR A 43 34.64 19.95 -14.27
N ILE A 44 33.34 20.01 -14.18
CA ILE A 44 32.44 18.88 -14.31
C ILE A 44 31.37 19.26 -15.33
N ASP A 45 31.09 18.36 -16.25
CA ASP A 45 29.99 18.48 -17.20
C ASP A 45 29.06 17.28 -17.04
N LEU A 46 27.75 17.56 -16.95
CA LEU A 46 26.71 16.55 -16.80
C LEU A 46 25.87 16.49 -18.07
N LEU A 47 25.62 15.28 -18.54
CA LEU A 47 24.78 14.99 -19.73
C LEU A 47 23.54 14.22 -19.33
N ALA A 48 22.38 14.70 -19.72
CA ALA A 48 21.11 14.01 -19.61
C ALA A 48 20.51 13.78 -21.01
N THR A 49 20.02 12.59 -21.27
CA THR A 49 19.40 12.20 -22.55
C THR A 49 18.02 11.64 -22.32
N GLN A 50 17.12 11.91 -23.26
CA GLN A 50 15.76 11.38 -23.22
C GLN A 50 15.25 11.10 -24.64
N GLN A 51 14.75 9.87 -24.83
CA GLN A 51 13.97 9.54 -26.03
C GLN A 51 12.58 10.16 -25.94
N ASN A 52 12.09 10.73 -27.03
CA ASN A 52 10.69 11.09 -27.13
C ASN A 52 9.82 9.83 -27.22
N ALA A 53 9.35 9.35 -26.08
CA ALA A 53 8.56 8.13 -25.94
C ALA A 53 7.05 8.36 -26.18
N VAL A 54 6.63 9.54 -26.62
CA VAL A 54 5.22 9.84 -26.86
C VAL A 54 4.66 8.92 -27.96
N GLY A 55 3.59 8.22 -27.62
CA GLY A 55 2.91 7.29 -28.54
C GLY A 55 3.46 5.86 -28.53
N PHE A 56 4.50 5.57 -27.77
CA PHE A 56 5.02 4.20 -27.65
C PHE A 56 3.95 3.23 -27.12
N THR A 57 3.69 2.15 -27.84
CA THR A 57 2.69 1.13 -27.48
C THR A 57 3.28 -0.28 -27.37
N GLY A 58 4.59 -0.41 -27.42
CA GLY A 58 5.30 -1.68 -27.32
C GLY A 58 6.25 -1.94 -28.47
N TYR A 59 6.73 -3.16 -28.56
CA TYR A 59 7.60 -3.61 -29.62
C TYR A 59 6.88 -4.61 -30.52
N ASP A 60 7.17 -4.53 -31.83
CA ASP A 60 6.85 -5.61 -32.73
C ASP A 60 7.76 -6.82 -32.54
N THR A 61 7.48 -7.89 -33.23
CA THR A 61 8.35 -9.06 -33.33
C THR A 61 9.79 -8.68 -33.65
N ILE A 62 10.72 -9.45 -33.14
CA ILE A 62 12.17 -9.24 -33.40
C ILE A 62 12.44 -9.25 -34.89
N VAL A 63 12.91 -8.12 -35.44
CA VAL A 63 13.35 -7.99 -36.80
C VAL A 63 14.87 -8.13 -36.82
N GLY A 64 15.37 -9.35 -37.08
CA GLY A 64 16.80 -9.65 -37.11
C GLY A 64 17.47 -9.82 -35.76
N PRO A 65 18.75 -10.16 -35.72
CA PRO A 65 19.44 -10.44 -34.46
C PRO A 65 19.61 -9.15 -33.64
N ASN A 66 18.71 -8.90 -32.69
CA ASN A 66 18.75 -7.87 -31.68
C ASN A 66 18.02 -6.54 -31.94
N ARG A 67 17.15 -6.41 -32.93
CA ARG A 67 16.33 -5.20 -33.08
C ARG A 67 14.85 -5.51 -32.98
N ARG A 68 14.17 -4.85 -32.03
CA ARG A 68 12.72 -4.78 -31.99
C ARG A 68 12.28 -3.46 -32.60
N SER A 69 11.36 -3.47 -33.58
CA SER A 69 10.74 -2.23 -34.03
C SER A 69 9.73 -1.73 -32.99
N ALA A 70 9.79 -0.43 -32.70
CA ALA A 70 8.84 0.20 -31.77
C ALA A 70 7.50 0.46 -32.47
N LYS A 71 6.40 0.18 -31.76
CA LYS A 71 5.05 0.50 -32.21
C LYS A 71 4.58 1.84 -31.65
N GLY A 72 3.72 2.52 -32.39
CA GLY A 72 3.02 3.72 -31.95
C GLY A 72 3.78 5.02 -32.16
N TYR A 73 5.04 4.96 -32.58
CA TYR A 73 5.79 6.16 -32.95
C TYR A 73 5.39 6.69 -34.32
N GLY A 74 5.51 7.99 -34.49
CA GLY A 74 5.30 8.74 -35.71
C GLY A 74 4.87 10.16 -35.42
N GLN A 75 5.32 11.12 -36.22
CA GLN A 75 5.09 12.55 -36.01
C GLN A 75 5.64 13.09 -34.67
N ASN A 76 6.60 12.41 -34.07
CA ASN A 76 7.28 12.87 -32.86
C ASN A 76 8.14 14.11 -33.16
N LYS A 77 8.09 15.11 -32.29
CA LYS A 77 8.82 16.36 -32.42
C LYS A 77 9.48 16.72 -31.09
N ASN A 78 10.71 17.22 -31.18
CA ASN A 78 11.43 17.82 -30.07
C ASN A 78 11.66 19.30 -30.36
N ALA A 79 11.56 20.14 -29.33
CA ALA A 79 11.89 21.57 -29.39
C ALA A 79 12.61 21.98 -28.10
N ILE A 80 13.72 22.70 -28.26
CA ILE A 80 14.47 23.26 -27.12
C ILE A 80 13.87 24.62 -26.74
N ILE A 81 13.59 24.78 -25.45
CA ILE A 81 13.14 26.03 -24.87
C ILE A 81 14.09 26.42 -23.74
N SER A 82 14.67 27.61 -23.82
CA SER A 82 15.54 28.15 -22.78
C SER A 82 14.88 29.39 -22.13
N LYS A 83 14.86 29.39 -20.82
CA LYS A 83 14.39 30.49 -19.96
C LYS A 83 15.48 30.74 -18.90
N ALA A 84 15.40 31.83 -18.17
CA ALA A 84 16.31 32.09 -17.05
C ALA A 84 16.24 30.93 -16.03
N GLY A 85 17.39 30.34 -15.72
CA GLY A 85 17.53 29.23 -14.78
C GLY A 85 16.96 27.88 -15.26
N GLU A 86 16.66 27.73 -16.57
CA GLU A 86 16.11 26.48 -17.10
C GLU A 86 16.31 26.36 -18.61
N THR A 87 16.72 25.18 -19.03
CA THR A 87 16.58 24.75 -20.43
C THR A 87 15.86 23.40 -20.48
N SER A 88 14.91 23.26 -21.39
CA SER A 88 14.10 22.07 -21.51
C SER A 88 13.99 21.58 -22.96
N ILE A 89 13.77 20.28 -23.11
CA ILE A 89 13.36 19.64 -24.34
C ILE A 89 11.88 19.32 -24.24
N GLN A 90 11.07 20.05 -24.98
CA GLN A 90 9.66 19.69 -25.16
C GLN A 90 9.55 18.60 -26.22
N MET A 91 8.96 17.49 -25.85
CA MET A 91 8.76 16.30 -26.65
C MET A 91 7.26 16.12 -26.88
N THR A 92 6.83 16.16 -28.12
CA THR A 92 5.42 16.05 -28.49
C THR A 92 5.18 14.94 -29.50
N GLY A 93 3.97 14.45 -29.52
CA GLY A 93 3.47 13.47 -30.50
C GLY A 93 1.94 13.40 -30.44
N PRO A 94 1.30 12.59 -31.28
CA PRO A 94 -0.17 12.50 -31.33
C PRO A 94 -0.81 12.04 -30.02
N ALA A 95 -0.08 11.31 -29.18
CA ALA A 95 -0.59 10.69 -27.95
C ALA A 95 -0.36 11.54 -26.69
N GLY A 96 0.31 12.71 -26.80
CA GLY A 96 0.59 13.54 -25.63
C GLY A 96 1.91 14.29 -25.71
N SER A 97 2.52 14.53 -24.55
CA SER A 97 3.78 15.23 -24.42
C SER A 97 4.64 14.72 -23.28
N MET A 98 5.94 14.92 -23.40
CA MET A 98 6.94 14.77 -22.34
C MET A 98 7.83 16.01 -22.31
N GLN A 99 8.55 16.23 -21.24
CA GLN A 99 9.55 17.28 -21.11
C GLN A 99 10.69 16.81 -20.22
N LEU A 100 11.92 16.96 -20.71
CA LEU A 100 13.13 16.89 -19.89
C LEU A 100 13.63 18.30 -19.65
N SER A 101 13.79 18.70 -18.40
CA SER A 101 14.29 20.04 -18.00
C SER A 101 15.56 19.90 -17.19
N ALA A 102 16.51 20.82 -17.40
CA ALA A 102 17.65 21.06 -16.53
C ALA A 102 17.46 22.41 -15.82
N TYR A 103 17.44 22.43 -14.49
CA TYR A 103 17.32 23.64 -13.71
C TYR A 103 18.72 24.23 -13.46
N ALA A 104 19.24 24.91 -14.47
CA ALA A 104 20.55 25.54 -14.51
C ALA A 104 20.59 26.68 -15.53
N ASP A 105 21.51 27.65 -15.39
CA ASP A 105 21.64 28.80 -16.27
C ASP A 105 22.44 28.49 -17.55
N ASP A 106 23.56 27.76 -17.45
CA ASP A 106 24.41 27.42 -18.61
C ASP A 106 24.12 25.98 -19.06
N VAL A 107 23.16 25.84 -19.97
CA VAL A 107 22.77 24.53 -20.53
C VAL A 107 22.92 24.57 -22.06
N SER A 108 23.77 23.71 -22.58
CA SER A 108 23.82 23.37 -23.99
C SER A 108 22.87 22.22 -24.31
N SER A 109 22.43 22.11 -25.55
CA SER A 109 21.35 21.20 -25.89
C SER A 109 21.31 20.80 -27.35
N THR A 110 20.78 19.61 -27.63
CA THR A 110 20.41 19.18 -28.97
C THR A 110 19.00 18.59 -28.97
N ALA A 111 18.18 18.95 -29.94
CA ALA A 111 16.85 18.38 -30.12
C ALA A 111 16.88 16.99 -30.72
N SER A 112 18.00 16.58 -31.35
CA SER A 112 18.19 15.22 -31.86
C SER A 112 19.63 14.76 -31.79
N TRP A 113 19.80 13.45 -31.63
CA TRP A 113 21.07 12.75 -31.84
C TRP A 113 20.75 11.35 -32.40
N GLU A 114 21.66 10.82 -33.25
CA GLU A 114 21.39 9.57 -33.98
C GLU A 114 21.97 8.33 -33.27
N ASP A 115 23.16 8.46 -32.70
CA ASP A 115 23.83 7.39 -31.98
C ASP A 115 24.60 7.88 -30.77
N VAL A 116 24.71 7.03 -29.76
CA VAL A 116 25.32 7.35 -28.48
C VAL A 116 26.83 7.64 -28.61
N THR A 117 27.51 7.06 -29.59
CA THR A 117 28.96 7.27 -29.81
C THR A 117 29.22 8.68 -30.33
N SER A 118 28.42 9.16 -31.26
CA SER A 118 28.50 10.52 -31.79
C SER A 118 28.16 11.54 -30.73
N LEU A 119 27.08 11.31 -29.95
CA LEU A 119 26.70 12.16 -28.85
C LEU A 119 27.82 12.25 -27.77
N HIS A 120 28.40 11.11 -27.41
CA HIS A 120 29.49 11.04 -26.43
C HIS A 120 30.75 11.77 -26.95
N ARG A 121 31.08 11.64 -28.22
CA ARG A 121 32.22 12.33 -28.83
C ARG A 121 32.02 13.84 -28.81
N ASP A 122 30.85 14.36 -29.25
CA ASP A 122 30.52 15.78 -29.22
C ASP A 122 30.62 16.34 -27.79
N PHE A 123 30.00 15.67 -26.84
CA PHE A 123 30.03 16.04 -25.42
C PHE A 123 31.44 15.99 -24.81
N SER A 124 32.26 14.99 -25.17
CA SER A 124 33.60 14.81 -24.56
C SER A 124 34.66 15.79 -25.06
N GLU A 125 34.41 16.52 -26.15
CA GLU A 125 35.34 17.53 -26.66
C GLU A 125 35.46 18.72 -25.73
N ASN A 126 34.36 19.23 -25.17
CA ASN A 126 34.34 20.44 -24.35
C ASN A 126 33.21 20.51 -23.32
N GLY A 127 32.50 19.40 -23.06
CA GLY A 127 31.39 19.32 -22.10
C GLY A 127 30.08 19.97 -22.60
N LYS A 128 30.02 20.35 -23.88
CA LYS A 128 28.87 21.03 -24.48
C LYS A 128 28.30 20.25 -25.65
N LEU A 129 27.04 20.48 -25.93
CA LEU A 129 26.33 19.94 -27.08
C LEU A 129 26.18 21.04 -28.15
N THR A 130 26.46 20.65 -29.37
CA THR A 130 26.24 21.46 -30.55
C THR A 130 25.14 20.79 -31.38
N GLY A 131 23.95 21.35 -31.45
CA GLY A 131 22.85 20.71 -32.15
C GLY A 131 21.69 21.62 -32.46
N GLU A 132 20.77 21.06 -33.24
CA GLU A 132 19.56 21.77 -33.63
C GLU A 132 18.62 22.04 -32.45
N LYS A 133 17.87 23.16 -32.56
CA LYS A 133 16.88 23.52 -31.55
C LYS A 133 15.52 22.85 -31.76
N THR A 134 15.31 22.27 -32.93
CA THR A 134 14.07 21.53 -33.26
C THR A 134 14.43 20.31 -34.08
N ALA A 135 13.72 19.21 -33.84
CA ALA A 135 13.84 17.99 -34.65
C ALA A 135 12.47 17.31 -34.76
N SER A 136 12.28 16.55 -35.83
CA SER A 136 11.04 15.80 -36.03
C SER A 136 11.29 14.48 -36.74
N SER A 137 10.49 13.47 -36.40
CA SER A 137 10.42 12.21 -37.12
C SER A 137 8.99 12.00 -37.64
N PRO A 138 8.75 12.24 -38.96
CA PRO A 138 7.43 12.03 -39.55
C PRO A 138 7.14 10.55 -39.81
N ASP A 139 8.16 9.69 -39.82
CA ASP A 139 8.04 8.30 -40.20
C ASP A 139 7.35 7.46 -39.14
N SER A 140 6.47 6.59 -39.56
CA SER A 140 5.87 5.59 -38.68
C SER A 140 6.94 4.65 -38.11
N GLY A 141 6.84 4.37 -36.79
CA GLY A 141 7.79 3.51 -36.09
C GLY A 141 9.11 4.17 -35.68
N LYS A 142 9.29 5.47 -35.99
CA LYS A 142 10.48 6.24 -35.61
C LYS A 142 10.15 7.39 -34.66
N THR A 143 11.12 7.73 -33.83
CA THR A 143 11.08 8.87 -32.92
C THR A 143 12.38 9.66 -32.98
N VAL A 144 12.50 10.70 -32.17
CA VAL A 144 13.68 11.54 -32.02
C VAL A 144 14.14 11.55 -30.57
N ASP A 145 15.45 11.60 -30.35
CA ASP A 145 16.08 11.58 -29.03
C ASP A 145 16.77 12.92 -28.80
N GLY A 146 16.60 13.51 -27.63
CA GLY A 146 17.22 14.79 -27.28
C GLY A 146 18.19 14.69 -26.11
N ALA A 147 19.04 15.70 -25.97
CA ALA A 147 20.00 15.78 -24.86
C ALA A 147 20.20 17.21 -24.36
N LEU A 148 20.48 17.30 -23.04
CA LEU A 148 20.86 18.53 -22.33
C LEU A 148 22.21 18.30 -21.64
N ALA A 149 23.12 19.29 -21.68
CA ALA A 149 24.36 19.25 -20.95
C ALA A 149 24.58 20.57 -20.20
N THR A 150 25.10 20.48 -18.97
CA THR A 150 25.42 21.65 -18.15
C THR A 150 26.77 21.44 -17.45
N GLY A 151 27.61 22.48 -17.44
CA GLY A 151 28.93 22.45 -16.84
C GLY A 151 29.07 23.43 -15.68
N PHE A 152 29.94 23.09 -14.73
CA PHE A 152 30.31 23.95 -13.60
C PHE A 152 31.70 23.57 -13.03
N SER A 153 32.29 24.50 -12.27
CA SER A 153 33.54 24.24 -11.59
C SER A 153 33.35 24.21 -10.09
N LEU A 154 34.10 23.37 -9.39
CA LEU A 154 34.12 23.26 -7.93
C LEU A 154 35.54 23.45 -7.39
N GLN A 155 35.69 24.29 -6.37
CA GLN A 155 36.92 24.38 -5.57
C GLN A 155 37.08 23.10 -4.71
N PRO A 156 38.26 22.84 -4.15
CA PRO A 156 38.47 21.74 -3.21
C PRO A 156 37.43 21.72 -2.09
N GLY A 157 36.77 20.59 -1.89
CA GLY A 157 35.72 20.39 -0.87
C GLY A 157 34.35 20.99 -1.22
N GLU A 158 34.21 21.78 -2.27
CA GLU A 158 32.95 22.38 -2.70
C GLU A 158 32.01 21.33 -3.29
N GLU A 159 30.69 21.53 -3.13
CA GLU A 159 29.68 20.67 -3.69
C GLU A 159 28.58 21.47 -4.39
N LYS A 160 27.98 20.90 -5.42
CA LYS A 160 26.86 21.47 -6.17
C LYS A 160 25.85 20.39 -6.55
N THR A 161 24.58 20.75 -6.52
CA THR A 161 23.49 19.90 -7.01
C THR A 161 22.93 20.51 -8.30
N ILE A 162 22.75 19.67 -9.30
CA ILE A 162 22.00 19.98 -10.52
C ILE A 162 20.76 19.11 -10.53
N THR A 163 19.60 19.72 -10.78
CA THR A 163 18.31 19.05 -10.85
C THR A 163 17.88 18.87 -12.29
N PHE A 164 17.59 17.62 -12.67
CA PHE A 164 16.87 17.31 -13.90
C PHE A 164 15.47 16.86 -13.54
N VAL A 165 14.49 17.28 -14.36
CA VAL A 165 13.08 16.92 -14.18
C VAL A 165 12.56 16.29 -15.46
N LEU A 166 11.97 15.11 -15.38
CA LEU A 166 11.25 14.48 -16.46
C LEU A 166 9.76 14.53 -16.13
N SER A 167 8.98 15.25 -16.93
CA SER A 167 7.53 15.36 -16.81
C SER A 167 6.85 14.72 -18.01
N TRP A 168 5.62 14.23 -17.80
CA TRP A 168 4.83 13.68 -18.90
C TRP A 168 3.35 14.02 -18.77
N TYR A 169 2.65 13.94 -19.90
CA TYR A 169 1.22 14.16 -20.01
C TYR A 169 0.66 13.35 -21.17
N PHE A 170 -0.14 12.35 -20.85
CA PHE A 170 -0.75 11.45 -21.83
C PHE A 170 -2.27 11.49 -21.69
N PRO A 171 -2.94 12.50 -22.31
CA PRO A 171 -4.39 12.61 -22.29
C PRO A 171 -4.99 11.45 -23.10
N LYS A 172 -6.13 10.98 -22.72
CA LYS A 172 -6.84 9.88 -23.38
C LYS A 172 -6.01 8.59 -23.42
N GLY A 173 -5.17 8.37 -22.42
CA GLY A 173 -4.43 7.14 -22.32
C GLY A 173 -5.42 5.98 -22.46
N SER A 174 -5.28 5.21 -23.55
CA SER A 174 -5.79 3.85 -23.51
C SER A 174 -5.04 3.23 -22.34
N PHE A 175 -5.73 2.72 -21.37
CA PHE A 175 -5.11 1.98 -20.28
C PHE A 175 -4.49 0.66 -20.81
N GLY A 176 -3.89 0.69 -22.02
CA GLY A 176 -3.08 -0.33 -22.64
C GLY A 176 -3.78 -1.70 -22.77
N ALA A 177 -3.22 -2.71 -22.13
CA ALA A 177 -3.75 -4.08 -22.14
C ALA A 177 -5.18 -4.21 -21.53
N PHE A 178 -5.66 -3.20 -20.84
CA PHE A 178 -7.02 -3.13 -20.27
C PHE A 178 -8.13 -2.97 -21.31
N ASP A 179 -7.77 -2.65 -22.55
CA ASP A 179 -8.72 -2.41 -23.62
C ASP A 179 -9.40 -3.69 -24.18
N ARG A 180 -8.91 -4.88 -23.85
CA ARG A 180 -9.38 -6.11 -24.51
C ARG A 180 -10.73 -6.65 -24.03
N ASN A 181 -11.11 -6.43 -22.77
CA ASN A 181 -12.31 -7.08 -22.19
C ASN A 181 -13.32 -6.13 -21.54
N TRP A 182 -13.08 -4.80 -21.49
CA TRP A 182 -13.83 -3.87 -20.68
C TRP A 182 -14.23 -2.60 -21.42
N HIS A 183 -14.33 -2.67 -22.74
CA HIS A 183 -14.53 -1.56 -23.67
C HIS A 183 -15.73 -0.66 -23.40
N ASP A 184 -16.75 -1.17 -22.72
CA ASP A 184 -18.05 -0.48 -22.61
C ASP A 184 -18.24 0.26 -21.28
N TRP A 185 -17.24 0.26 -20.40
CA TRP A 185 -17.36 0.98 -19.14
C TRP A 185 -17.10 2.47 -19.36
N ALA A 186 -18.18 3.26 -19.35
CA ALA A 186 -18.14 4.68 -19.62
C ALA A 186 -17.21 5.47 -18.69
N PHE A 187 -16.97 5.00 -17.47
CA PHE A 187 -16.09 5.63 -16.50
C PHE A 187 -14.58 5.41 -16.79
N LEU A 188 -14.22 4.45 -17.62
CA LEU A 188 -12.84 4.25 -18.10
C LEU A 188 -12.53 5.13 -19.32
N LYS A 189 -13.54 5.76 -19.91
CA LYS A 189 -13.38 6.66 -21.06
C LYS A 189 -13.23 8.08 -20.54
N GLY A 190 -12.35 8.85 -21.12
CA GLY A 190 -12.34 10.29 -20.86
C GLY A 190 -11.09 10.86 -20.20
N GLY A 191 -10.02 10.10 -20.09
CA GLY A 191 -8.71 10.60 -19.67
C GLY A 191 -8.39 10.39 -18.19
N SER A 192 -7.21 10.84 -17.80
CA SER A 192 -6.64 10.69 -16.44
C SER A 192 -6.98 11.87 -15.55
N MET A 193 -7.04 11.67 -14.23
CA MET A 193 -7.36 12.71 -13.24
C MET A 193 -6.44 13.94 -13.35
N TYR A 194 -5.16 13.75 -13.63
CA TYR A 194 -4.22 14.86 -13.75
C TYR A 194 -4.56 15.85 -14.89
N GLU A 195 -5.38 15.44 -15.87
CA GLU A 195 -5.90 16.33 -16.91
C GLU A 195 -6.87 17.43 -16.36
N ASN A 196 -7.36 17.25 -15.13
CA ASN A 196 -8.12 18.31 -14.43
C ASN A 196 -7.19 19.38 -13.84
N TRP A 197 -5.89 19.09 -13.74
CA TRP A 197 -4.92 19.97 -13.09
C TRP A 197 -3.92 20.60 -14.05
N TRP A 198 -3.55 19.88 -15.13
CA TRP A 198 -2.55 20.33 -16.10
C TRP A 198 -3.01 20.07 -17.54
N ALA A 199 -2.49 20.86 -18.48
CA ALA A 199 -2.86 20.80 -19.88
C ALA A 199 -1.85 20.07 -20.77
N ASN A 200 -0.58 19.97 -20.35
CA ASN A 200 0.52 19.34 -21.08
C ASN A 200 1.73 19.16 -20.15
N ALA A 201 2.79 18.50 -20.64
CA ALA A 201 4.00 18.24 -19.85
C ALA A 201 4.76 19.52 -19.44
N ASN A 202 4.73 20.58 -20.25
CA ASN A 202 5.32 21.88 -19.88
C ASN A 202 4.57 22.54 -18.70
N ASP A 203 3.26 22.40 -18.67
CA ASP A 203 2.43 22.92 -17.57
C ASP A 203 2.70 22.16 -16.26
N VAL A 204 2.91 20.82 -16.36
CA VAL A 204 3.37 20.01 -15.22
C VAL A 204 4.74 20.48 -14.72
N ASP A 205 5.71 20.66 -15.62
CA ASP A 205 7.07 21.08 -15.27
C ASP A 205 7.09 22.48 -14.64
N GLN A 206 6.32 23.43 -15.20
CA GLN A 206 6.18 24.76 -14.62
C GLN A 206 5.60 24.72 -13.21
N TYR A 207 4.56 23.90 -12.99
CA TYR A 207 4.00 23.69 -11.64
C TYR A 207 5.05 23.16 -10.66
N ILE A 208 5.87 22.19 -11.10
CA ILE A 208 6.96 21.63 -10.28
C ILE A 208 7.96 22.73 -9.95
N LYS A 209 8.40 23.52 -10.91
CA LYS A 209 9.36 24.59 -10.70
C LYS A 209 8.87 25.63 -9.71
N GLU A 210 7.61 26.06 -9.83
CA GLU A 210 6.98 27.02 -8.94
C GLU A 210 6.82 26.50 -7.51
N ASN A 211 6.63 25.19 -7.34
CA ASN A 211 6.40 24.54 -6.06
C ASN A 211 7.59 23.68 -5.60
N PHE A 212 8.75 23.78 -6.25
CA PHE A 212 9.87 22.85 -6.08
C PHE A 212 10.29 22.70 -4.62
N SER A 213 10.50 23.80 -3.91
CA SER A 213 10.91 23.81 -2.51
C SER A 213 9.92 23.07 -1.60
N TYR A 214 8.63 23.26 -1.82
CA TYR A 214 7.57 22.56 -1.06
C TYR A 214 7.59 21.06 -1.37
N LEU A 215 7.58 20.69 -2.65
CA LEU A 215 7.54 19.30 -3.10
C LEU A 215 8.75 18.50 -2.58
N GLU A 216 9.94 19.10 -2.72
CA GLU A 216 11.18 18.48 -2.26
C GLU A 216 11.24 18.36 -0.74
N SER A 217 11.07 19.49 -0.04
CA SER A 217 11.23 19.53 1.42
C SER A 217 10.20 18.65 2.13
N THR A 218 8.95 18.63 1.65
CA THR A 218 7.89 17.85 2.28
C THR A 218 8.03 16.36 1.97
N THR A 219 8.43 15.97 0.75
CA THR A 219 8.75 14.59 0.43
C THR A 219 9.91 14.07 1.28
N LYS A 220 10.99 14.87 1.41
CA LYS A 220 12.12 14.53 2.28
C LYS A 220 11.73 14.47 3.76
N LEU A 221 10.85 15.36 4.21
CA LEU A 221 10.34 15.35 5.58
C LEU A 221 9.54 14.07 5.86
N TYR A 222 8.68 13.63 4.92
CA TYR A 222 7.98 12.36 5.03
C TYR A 222 8.97 11.19 5.14
N HIS A 223 9.91 11.07 4.21
CA HIS A 223 10.93 10.04 4.22
C HIS A 223 11.71 10.05 5.55
N LYS A 224 12.22 11.21 5.96
CA LYS A 224 12.95 11.35 7.23
C LYS A 224 12.11 10.92 8.42
N THR A 225 10.82 11.32 8.48
CA THR A 225 9.93 10.98 9.60
C THR A 225 9.64 9.49 9.66
N MET A 226 9.35 8.85 8.51
CA MET A 226 9.14 7.41 8.41
C MET A 226 10.36 6.64 8.93
N TYR A 227 11.55 6.99 8.45
CA TYR A 227 12.81 6.33 8.80
C TYR A 227 13.46 6.84 10.11
N SER A 228 12.81 7.75 10.84
CA SER A 228 13.11 8.06 12.24
C SER A 228 12.44 7.09 13.22
N SER A 229 11.61 6.19 12.72
CA SER A 229 11.11 5.07 13.52
C SER A 229 12.25 4.12 13.91
N ASN A 230 12.22 3.56 15.11
CA ASN A 230 13.21 2.55 15.55
C ASN A 230 12.80 1.10 15.19
N ILE A 231 11.77 0.95 14.36
CA ILE A 231 11.38 -0.31 13.74
C ILE A 231 12.50 -0.76 12.78
N PRO A 232 12.80 -2.06 12.69
CA PRO A 232 13.83 -2.57 11.78
C PRO A 232 13.67 -2.11 10.33
N ARG A 233 14.79 -1.75 9.70
CA ARG A 233 14.81 -1.18 8.35
C ARG A 233 14.10 -2.07 7.32
N TYR A 234 14.29 -3.37 7.39
CA TYR A 234 13.64 -4.30 6.47
C TYR A 234 12.09 -4.23 6.56
N ALA A 235 11.53 -4.00 7.75
CA ALA A 235 10.09 -3.82 7.92
C ALA A 235 9.63 -2.45 7.41
N LEU A 236 10.34 -1.36 7.74
CA LEU A 236 10.05 -0.01 7.24
C LEU A 236 10.13 0.05 5.72
N ASP A 237 11.12 -0.61 5.11
CA ASP A 237 11.27 -0.68 3.66
C ASP A 237 10.06 -1.36 3.01
N ARG A 238 9.56 -2.46 3.57
CA ARG A 238 8.35 -3.11 3.04
C ARG A 238 7.11 -2.26 3.19
N ILE A 239 6.94 -1.60 4.33
CA ILE A 239 5.80 -0.71 4.60
C ILE A 239 5.78 0.47 3.62
N SER A 240 6.93 1.12 3.42
CA SER A 240 7.03 2.30 2.55
C SER A 240 7.06 1.94 1.06
N SER A 241 7.80 0.90 0.67
CA SER A 241 7.97 0.51 -0.73
C SER A 241 6.66 0.03 -1.36
N ASN A 242 5.82 -0.68 -0.61
CA ASN A 242 4.54 -1.16 -1.13
C ASN A 242 3.54 -0.05 -1.46
N LEU A 243 3.76 1.20 -1.01
CA LEU A 243 3.02 2.35 -1.53
C LEU A 243 3.31 2.63 -3.01
N CYS A 244 4.38 2.08 -3.58
CA CYS A 244 4.67 2.18 -5.01
C CYS A 244 3.57 1.56 -5.89
N VAL A 245 2.75 0.66 -5.35
CA VAL A 245 1.54 0.16 -6.02
C VAL A 245 0.66 1.32 -6.49
N LEU A 246 0.55 2.39 -5.68
CA LEU A 246 -0.22 3.60 -6.03
C LEU A 246 0.40 4.42 -7.17
N LYS A 247 1.66 4.16 -7.53
CA LYS A 247 2.40 4.79 -8.63
C LYS A 247 2.59 3.89 -9.84
N SER A 248 2.08 2.67 -9.76
CA SER A 248 2.17 1.66 -10.81
C SER A 248 0.90 1.62 -11.67
N PRO A 249 0.92 0.96 -12.84
CA PRO A 249 -0.27 0.74 -13.64
C PRO A 249 -1.34 -0.17 -13.00
N THR A 250 -1.10 -0.72 -11.81
CA THR A 250 -2.13 -1.39 -10.99
C THR A 250 -3.23 -0.42 -10.56
N VAL A 251 -2.90 0.88 -10.52
CA VAL A 251 -3.82 1.95 -10.11
C VAL A 251 -4.05 2.90 -11.27
N PHE A 252 -5.28 3.34 -11.44
CA PHE A 252 -5.60 4.42 -12.35
C PHE A 252 -6.69 5.32 -11.75
N TRP A 253 -6.63 6.60 -12.07
CA TRP A 253 -7.60 7.58 -11.62
C TRP A 253 -8.15 8.33 -12.82
N THR A 254 -9.42 8.15 -13.13
CA THR A 254 -10.01 8.75 -14.31
C THR A 254 -10.32 10.23 -14.10
N LYS A 255 -10.38 11.00 -15.18
CA LYS A 255 -10.79 12.40 -15.17
C LYS A 255 -12.16 12.63 -14.53
N ALA A 256 -13.07 11.66 -14.67
CA ALA A 256 -14.40 11.67 -14.06
C ALA A 256 -14.41 11.36 -12.55
N GLY A 257 -13.25 11.02 -11.95
CA GLY A 257 -13.12 10.77 -10.52
C GLY A 257 -13.17 9.30 -10.10
N TYR A 258 -13.32 8.34 -11.02
CA TYR A 258 -13.24 6.93 -10.67
C TYR A 258 -11.80 6.55 -10.37
N PHE A 259 -11.55 6.01 -9.18
CA PHE A 259 -10.25 5.50 -8.74
C PHE A 259 -10.27 3.98 -8.77
N GLY A 260 -9.46 3.40 -9.65
CA GLY A 260 -9.33 1.96 -9.78
C GLY A 260 -8.09 1.45 -9.05
N ILE A 261 -8.26 0.54 -8.11
CA ILE A 261 -7.19 -0.34 -7.62
C ILE A 261 -7.51 -1.71 -8.16
N TRP A 262 -6.74 -2.10 -9.16
CA TRP A 262 -6.87 -3.40 -9.78
C TRP A 262 -6.05 -4.43 -8.99
N GLU A 263 -6.00 -5.63 -9.48
CA GLU A 263 -5.28 -6.69 -8.81
C GLU A 263 -3.77 -6.47 -8.88
N SER A 264 -3.27 -6.25 -10.11
CA SER A 264 -1.84 -6.13 -10.40
C SER A 264 -1.60 -5.52 -11.78
N THR A 265 -0.32 -5.35 -12.13
CA THR A 265 0.10 -5.21 -13.53
C THR A 265 0.54 -6.57 -14.04
N SER A 266 0.01 -7.01 -15.19
CA SER A 266 0.55 -8.16 -15.90
C SER A 266 0.59 -7.90 -17.41
N ASN A 267 1.47 -8.62 -18.09
CA ASN A 267 1.64 -8.47 -19.54
C ASN A 267 0.41 -8.92 -20.35
N ASN A 268 -0.51 -9.69 -19.78
CA ASN A 268 -1.59 -10.32 -20.53
C ASN A 268 -2.96 -10.35 -19.84
N GLU A 269 -3.08 -10.19 -18.51
CA GLU A 269 -4.31 -10.47 -17.80
C GLU A 269 -4.52 -9.50 -16.62
N VAL A 270 -4.82 -8.25 -16.90
CA VAL A 270 -5.34 -7.38 -15.87
C VAL A 270 -6.86 -7.43 -15.92
N TRP A 271 -7.47 -7.91 -14.86
CA TRP A 271 -8.92 -7.98 -14.73
C TRP A 271 -9.45 -6.63 -14.26
N GLY A 272 -10.32 -6.03 -15.04
CA GLY A 272 -10.86 -4.70 -14.78
C GLY A 272 -11.81 -4.63 -13.57
N GLY A 273 -12.03 -3.40 -13.12
CA GLY A 273 -12.85 -3.08 -11.95
C GLY A 273 -12.11 -3.24 -10.63
N ASN A 274 -12.56 -2.53 -9.59
CA ASN A 274 -12.02 -2.69 -8.25
C ASN A 274 -12.17 -4.13 -7.79
N CYS A 275 -11.06 -4.80 -7.58
CA CYS A 275 -11.01 -6.17 -7.11
C CYS A 275 -11.18 -6.21 -5.59
N LYS A 276 -12.42 -6.35 -5.09
CA LYS A 276 -12.73 -6.22 -3.68
C LYS A 276 -12.12 -7.34 -2.83
N HIS A 277 -12.09 -8.56 -3.36
CA HIS A 277 -11.52 -9.72 -2.66
C HIS A 277 -9.99 -9.68 -2.56
N VAL A 278 -9.32 -8.80 -3.34
CA VAL A 278 -7.90 -8.49 -3.21
C VAL A 278 -7.70 -7.16 -2.48
N GLY A 279 -8.44 -6.14 -2.89
CA GLY A 279 -8.26 -4.76 -2.41
C GLY A 279 -8.54 -4.56 -0.92
N HIS A 280 -9.35 -5.40 -0.28
CA HIS A 280 -9.63 -5.26 1.14
C HIS A 280 -8.41 -5.55 2.03
N TYR A 281 -7.44 -6.34 1.57
CA TYR A 281 -6.17 -6.52 2.29
C TYR A 281 -5.34 -5.24 2.34
N ALA A 282 -5.44 -4.40 1.32
CA ALA A 282 -4.64 -3.19 1.22
C ALA A 282 -5.02 -2.17 2.31
N GLN A 283 -4.04 -1.80 3.13
CA GLN A 283 -4.20 -0.81 4.20
C GLN A 283 -3.50 0.51 3.85
N GLY A 284 -2.34 0.44 3.18
CA GLY A 284 -1.47 1.57 2.94
C GLY A 284 -2.14 2.75 2.22
N HIS A 285 -2.96 2.49 1.19
CA HIS A 285 -3.66 3.54 0.44
C HIS A 285 -4.61 4.37 1.31
N ALA A 286 -5.41 3.72 2.18
CA ALA A 286 -6.37 4.39 3.04
C ALA A 286 -5.71 5.13 4.20
N ARG A 287 -4.57 4.61 4.70
CA ARG A 287 -3.81 5.22 5.80
C ARG A 287 -2.96 6.39 5.33
N ALA A 288 -2.30 6.28 4.17
CA ALA A 288 -1.53 7.37 3.59
C ALA A 288 -2.42 8.45 2.94
N PHE A 289 -3.55 8.05 2.35
CA PHE A 289 -4.47 8.92 1.62
C PHE A 289 -5.93 8.60 1.97
N PRO A 290 -6.44 9.02 3.13
CA PRO A 290 -7.81 8.73 3.56
C PRO A 290 -8.89 9.19 2.57
N GLU A 291 -8.61 10.23 1.78
CA GLU A 291 -9.49 10.68 0.69
C GLU A 291 -9.69 9.57 -0.36
N ILE A 292 -8.61 8.90 -0.76
CA ILE A 292 -8.66 7.79 -1.72
C ILE A 292 -9.43 6.60 -1.13
N GLY A 293 -9.20 6.28 0.15
CA GLY A 293 -9.98 5.26 0.86
C GLY A 293 -11.48 5.52 0.78
N ARG A 294 -11.90 6.76 1.10
CA ARG A 294 -13.33 7.16 1.03
C ARG A 294 -13.89 7.12 -0.39
N ILE A 295 -13.12 7.49 -1.41
CA ILE A 295 -13.53 7.37 -2.82
C ILE A 295 -13.81 5.90 -3.17
N LEU A 296 -12.87 5.02 -2.86
CA LEU A 296 -12.99 3.58 -3.12
C LEU A 296 -14.22 2.97 -2.43
N ARG A 297 -14.43 3.26 -1.15
CA ARG A 297 -15.60 2.71 -0.44
C ARG A 297 -16.92 3.20 -1.00
N LYS A 298 -17.02 4.49 -1.38
CA LYS A 298 -18.21 5.00 -2.07
C LYS A 298 -18.45 4.29 -3.40
N GLN A 299 -17.40 4.01 -4.17
CA GLN A 299 -17.49 3.27 -5.44
C GLN A 299 -17.93 1.83 -5.22
N ASP A 300 -17.36 1.11 -4.25
CA ASP A 300 -17.77 -0.24 -3.90
C ASP A 300 -19.27 -0.30 -3.55
N LEU A 301 -19.73 0.62 -2.70
CA LEU A 301 -21.13 0.73 -2.32
C LEU A 301 -22.03 1.18 -3.48
N HIS A 302 -21.49 1.89 -4.48
CA HIS A 302 -22.24 2.25 -5.68
C HIS A 302 -22.46 1.06 -6.59
N SER A 303 -21.55 0.09 -6.60
CA SER A 303 -21.63 -1.14 -7.38
C SER A 303 -22.53 -2.22 -6.77
N ILE A 304 -23.15 -1.96 -5.61
CA ILE A 304 -24.03 -2.92 -4.92
C ILE A 304 -25.19 -3.37 -5.79
N THR A 305 -25.46 -4.68 -5.84
CA THR A 305 -26.59 -5.22 -6.59
C THR A 305 -27.94 -4.85 -5.97
N ARG A 306 -29.01 -5.12 -6.71
CA ARG A 306 -30.38 -4.90 -6.21
C ARG A 306 -30.66 -5.72 -4.93
N GLU A 307 -30.08 -6.88 -4.80
CA GLU A 307 -30.25 -7.78 -3.66
C GLU A 307 -29.40 -7.38 -2.46
N GLY A 308 -28.28 -6.67 -2.69
CA GLY A 308 -27.35 -6.22 -1.64
C GLY A 308 -25.97 -6.83 -1.73
N LEU A 309 -25.65 -7.61 -2.77
CA LEU A 309 -24.31 -8.13 -2.98
C LEU A 309 -23.35 -7.00 -3.38
N LEU A 310 -22.20 -6.93 -2.73
CA LEU A 310 -21.02 -6.24 -3.21
C LEU A 310 -20.21 -7.24 -4.05
N PRO A 311 -20.26 -7.16 -5.39
CA PRO A 311 -19.63 -8.17 -6.23
C PRO A 311 -18.10 -8.12 -6.12
N ALA A 312 -17.43 -9.24 -6.39
CA ALA A 312 -15.97 -9.35 -6.35
C ALA A 312 -15.25 -8.25 -7.13
N ARG A 313 -15.86 -7.84 -8.26
CA ARG A 313 -15.40 -6.74 -9.11
C ARG A 313 -16.54 -5.82 -9.48
N ASP A 314 -16.25 -4.53 -9.67
CA ASP A 314 -17.29 -3.57 -10.10
C ASP A 314 -17.91 -4.00 -11.42
N GLY A 315 -19.24 -3.96 -11.49
CA GLY A 315 -20.00 -4.42 -12.66
C GLY A 315 -20.15 -5.94 -12.80
N GLY A 316 -19.52 -6.72 -11.92
CA GLY A 316 -19.67 -8.18 -11.87
C GLY A 316 -20.88 -8.64 -11.03
N ASN A 317 -20.98 -9.96 -10.87
CA ASN A 317 -22.02 -10.62 -10.05
C ASN A 317 -21.49 -11.80 -9.22
N VAL A 318 -20.17 -11.92 -9.08
CA VAL A 318 -19.53 -12.97 -8.29
C VAL A 318 -19.55 -12.60 -6.81
N ASP A 319 -20.04 -13.53 -5.98
CA ASP A 319 -20.23 -13.37 -4.53
C ASP A 319 -19.00 -13.77 -3.71
N ALA A 320 -17.84 -13.15 -3.96
CA ALA A 320 -16.64 -13.36 -3.15
C ALA A 320 -16.82 -12.75 -1.75
N MET A 321 -17.11 -13.62 -0.77
CA MET A 321 -17.55 -13.19 0.55
C MET A 321 -16.43 -12.54 1.39
N ASP A 322 -15.17 -12.86 1.16
CA ASP A 322 -14.02 -12.16 1.74
C ASP A 322 -14.00 -10.68 1.31
N GLY A 323 -14.15 -10.40 0.02
CA GLY A 323 -14.23 -9.04 -0.51
C GLY A 323 -15.49 -8.30 -0.07
N HIS A 324 -16.61 -9.02 0.04
CA HIS A 324 -17.89 -8.48 0.52
C HIS A 324 -17.76 -7.96 1.96
N PHE A 325 -17.29 -8.81 2.89
CA PHE A 325 -17.09 -8.41 4.28
C PHE A 325 -15.95 -7.41 4.43
N GLY A 326 -14.87 -7.59 3.69
CA GLY A 326 -13.74 -6.66 3.67
C GLY A 326 -14.13 -5.25 3.22
N SER A 327 -15.05 -5.10 2.26
CA SER A 327 -15.59 -3.80 1.86
C SER A 327 -16.43 -3.16 2.95
N ILE A 328 -17.24 -3.93 3.68
CA ILE A 328 -18.01 -3.45 4.84
C ILE A 328 -17.07 -2.97 5.95
N LEU A 329 -16.05 -3.74 6.29
CA LEU A 329 -15.01 -3.36 7.26
C LEU A 329 -14.26 -2.11 6.83
N GLY A 330 -13.99 -1.99 5.52
CA GLY A 330 -13.41 -0.79 4.92
C GLY A 330 -14.26 0.46 5.13
N VAL A 331 -15.59 0.37 5.08
CA VAL A 331 -16.47 1.53 5.40
C VAL A 331 -16.22 2.03 6.82
N TYR A 332 -16.11 1.13 7.78
CA TYR A 332 -15.84 1.52 9.18
C TYR A 332 -14.42 2.08 9.34
N ARG A 333 -13.41 1.51 8.66
CA ARG A 333 -12.04 2.07 8.63
C ARG A 333 -12.03 3.51 8.11
N GLU A 334 -12.67 3.77 6.98
CA GLU A 334 -12.72 5.10 6.37
C GLU A 334 -13.54 6.09 7.21
N HIS A 335 -14.54 5.62 7.94
CA HIS A 335 -15.23 6.44 8.95
C HIS A 335 -14.27 6.84 10.09
N LEU A 336 -13.56 5.89 10.67
CA LEU A 336 -12.57 6.18 11.72
C LEU A 336 -11.46 7.13 11.23
N LEU A 337 -11.12 7.09 9.93
CA LEU A 337 -10.18 8.00 9.25
C LEU A 337 -10.87 9.25 8.68
N SER A 338 -12.04 9.63 9.16
CA SER A 338 -12.74 10.88 8.84
C SER A 338 -12.70 11.83 10.03
N ASP A 339 -13.05 13.10 9.83
CA ASP A 339 -13.11 14.09 10.91
C ASP A 339 -14.47 14.13 11.59
N ASN A 340 -15.49 13.59 10.93
CA ASN A 340 -16.87 13.59 11.39
C ASN A 340 -17.64 12.39 10.82
N ASP A 341 -18.92 12.29 11.14
CA ASP A 341 -19.79 11.17 10.79
C ASP A 341 -20.44 11.28 9.39
N GLU A 342 -20.22 12.36 8.63
CA GLU A 342 -20.92 12.59 7.34
C GLU A 342 -20.66 11.48 6.32
N PHE A 343 -19.42 10.97 6.26
CA PHE A 343 -19.09 9.85 5.39
C PHE A 343 -19.94 8.61 5.75
N LEU A 344 -20.05 8.30 7.03
CA LEU A 344 -20.80 7.16 7.51
C LEU A 344 -22.32 7.32 7.24
N TYR A 345 -22.89 8.48 7.53
CA TYR A 345 -24.29 8.75 7.22
C TYR A 345 -24.61 8.55 5.73
N THR A 346 -23.70 8.94 4.86
CA THR A 346 -23.84 8.75 3.41
C THR A 346 -23.76 7.27 3.02
N CYS A 347 -22.88 6.49 3.64
CA CYS A 347 -22.61 5.10 3.28
C CYS A 347 -23.56 4.09 3.94
N TRP A 348 -24.09 4.41 5.12
CA TRP A 348 -24.85 3.48 5.96
C TRP A 348 -25.99 2.75 5.25
N PRO A 349 -26.89 3.39 4.47
CA PRO A 349 -28.01 2.68 3.87
C PRO A 349 -27.61 1.51 2.96
N ARG A 350 -26.47 1.67 2.25
CA ARG A 350 -25.93 0.63 1.37
C ARG A 350 -25.10 -0.40 2.14
N THR A 351 -24.38 0.03 3.15
CA THR A 351 -23.62 -0.87 4.03
C THR A 351 -24.55 -1.79 4.80
N LYS A 352 -25.64 -1.24 5.35
CA LYS A 352 -26.72 -2.03 5.97
C LYS A 352 -27.29 -3.06 5.01
N LYS A 353 -27.61 -2.64 3.77
CA LYS A 353 -28.11 -3.55 2.75
C LYS A 353 -27.14 -4.68 2.42
N ALA A 354 -25.83 -4.39 2.44
CA ALA A 354 -24.82 -5.40 2.18
C ALA A 354 -24.73 -6.45 3.29
N ILE A 355 -24.68 -6.04 4.56
CA ILE A 355 -24.63 -7.01 5.66
C ILE A 355 -25.95 -7.79 5.76
N ASP A 356 -27.11 -7.15 5.55
CA ASP A 356 -28.42 -7.81 5.55
C ASP A 356 -28.53 -8.85 4.41
N TYR A 357 -27.90 -8.60 3.24
CA TYR A 357 -27.80 -9.60 2.18
C TYR A 357 -27.04 -10.85 2.63
N ALA A 358 -25.89 -10.68 3.27
CA ALA A 358 -25.08 -11.79 3.74
C ALA A 358 -25.84 -12.62 4.80
N ILE A 359 -26.49 -11.96 5.76
CA ILE A 359 -27.34 -12.62 6.77
C ILE A 359 -28.45 -13.42 6.10
N ASN A 360 -29.23 -12.79 5.25
CA ASN A 360 -30.41 -13.45 4.64
C ASN A 360 -30.03 -14.58 3.68
N ARG A 361 -28.85 -14.51 3.04
CA ARG A 361 -28.43 -15.45 2.01
C ARG A 361 -27.65 -16.64 2.57
N PHE A 362 -26.82 -16.40 3.59
CA PHE A 362 -25.85 -17.37 4.09
C PHE A 362 -26.01 -17.71 5.59
N ASP A 363 -26.78 -16.95 6.36
CA ASP A 363 -27.02 -17.12 7.79
C ASP A 363 -28.48 -16.81 8.15
N ALA A 364 -29.43 -17.43 7.42
CA ALA A 364 -30.84 -17.13 7.55
C ALA A 364 -31.44 -17.51 8.92
N ASP A 365 -30.89 -18.46 9.60
CA ASP A 365 -31.23 -18.88 10.98
C ASP A 365 -30.52 -18.03 12.06
N LYS A 366 -29.58 -17.15 11.64
CA LYS A 366 -28.89 -16.17 12.49
C LYS A 366 -28.07 -16.79 13.61
N ASP A 367 -27.49 -17.93 13.34
CA ASP A 367 -26.63 -18.64 14.29
C ASP A 367 -25.13 -18.27 14.15
N GLY A 368 -24.81 -17.42 13.15
CA GLY A 368 -23.47 -16.94 12.85
C GLY A 368 -22.60 -17.95 12.11
N MET A 369 -23.17 -19.04 11.63
CA MET A 369 -22.51 -20.05 10.82
C MET A 369 -22.97 -19.91 9.36
N LEU A 370 -22.05 -19.62 8.47
CA LEU A 370 -22.37 -19.45 7.05
C LEU A 370 -22.75 -20.77 6.39
N THR A 371 -23.77 -20.77 5.56
CA THR A 371 -24.27 -21.94 4.81
C THR A 371 -24.28 -21.67 3.30
N GLY A 372 -24.39 -22.74 2.50
CA GLY A 372 -24.45 -22.65 1.03
C GLY A 372 -23.08 -22.38 0.38
N ASP A 373 -23.09 -22.16 -0.93
CA ASP A 373 -21.88 -21.91 -1.72
C ASP A 373 -21.57 -20.42 -1.85
N HIS A 374 -20.30 -20.10 -1.76
CA HIS A 374 -19.74 -18.75 -1.97
C HIS A 374 -18.37 -18.81 -2.61
N HIS A 375 -17.99 -17.73 -3.28
CA HIS A 375 -16.68 -17.53 -3.88
C HIS A 375 -15.74 -16.76 -2.94
N ASN A 376 -14.45 -16.72 -3.26
CA ASN A 376 -13.41 -16.04 -2.50
C ASN A 376 -12.17 -15.75 -3.36
N THR A 377 -11.16 -15.06 -2.79
CA THR A 377 -9.93 -14.68 -3.47
C THR A 377 -9.02 -15.84 -3.89
N LEU A 378 -9.30 -17.05 -3.45
CA LEU A 378 -8.57 -18.25 -3.92
C LEU A 378 -9.22 -18.85 -5.18
N ASP A 379 -10.03 -18.05 -5.88
CA ASP A 379 -10.71 -18.39 -7.14
C ASP A 379 -11.46 -19.72 -7.08
N CYS A 380 -12.10 -19.98 -5.96
CA CYS A 380 -12.82 -21.21 -5.75
C CYS A 380 -14.18 -21.00 -5.07
N ASN A 381 -15.09 -21.92 -5.34
CA ASN A 381 -16.32 -22.02 -4.55
C ASN A 381 -16.08 -22.93 -3.36
N ALA A 382 -16.45 -22.46 -2.18
CA ALA A 382 -16.49 -23.20 -0.92
C ALA A 382 -17.91 -23.27 -0.39
N SER A 383 -18.18 -24.14 0.55
CA SER A 383 -19.49 -24.24 1.21
C SER A 383 -19.33 -24.32 2.73
N GLY A 384 -20.29 -23.70 3.44
CA GLY A 384 -20.27 -23.71 4.90
C GLY A 384 -19.31 -22.66 5.50
N THR A 385 -18.96 -22.84 6.76
CA THR A 385 -18.12 -21.89 7.50
C THR A 385 -16.68 -22.34 7.53
N SER A 386 -15.78 -21.51 6.99
CA SER A 386 -14.36 -21.58 7.30
C SER A 386 -14.00 -20.58 8.40
N PRO A 387 -12.96 -20.77 9.20
CA PRO A 387 -12.53 -19.78 10.19
C PRO A 387 -12.10 -18.46 9.51
N TRP A 388 -11.59 -18.51 8.28
CA TRP A 388 -11.26 -17.35 7.45
C TRP A 388 -12.48 -16.47 7.17
N ILE A 389 -13.47 -16.97 6.42
CA ILE A 389 -14.67 -16.20 6.05
C ILE A 389 -15.56 -15.97 7.28
N GLY A 390 -15.61 -16.93 8.20
CA GLY A 390 -16.38 -16.82 9.45
C GLY A 390 -15.89 -15.68 10.35
N THR A 391 -14.57 -15.54 10.54
CA THR A 391 -14.03 -14.42 11.34
C THR A 391 -14.26 -13.07 10.67
N LEU A 392 -14.17 -12.98 9.32
CA LEU A 392 -14.52 -11.78 8.58
C LEU A 392 -15.99 -11.40 8.76
N TYR A 393 -16.90 -12.38 8.74
CA TYR A 393 -18.32 -12.16 9.01
C TYR A 393 -18.53 -11.62 10.42
N MET A 394 -17.92 -12.22 11.44
CA MET A 394 -18.02 -11.75 12.82
C MET A 394 -17.47 -10.32 12.98
N ALA A 395 -16.34 -10.01 12.37
CA ALA A 395 -15.78 -8.66 12.36
C ALA A 395 -16.72 -7.65 11.67
N ALA A 396 -17.32 -8.04 10.53
CA ALA A 396 -18.26 -7.18 9.78
C ALA A 396 -19.55 -6.91 10.58
N LEU A 397 -20.10 -7.92 11.26
CA LEU A 397 -21.25 -7.75 12.16
C LEU A 397 -20.92 -6.77 13.29
N LYS A 398 -19.75 -6.91 13.93
CA LYS A 398 -19.31 -6.02 15.01
C LYS A 398 -19.10 -4.59 14.50
N ALA A 399 -18.50 -4.41 13.34
CA ALA A 399 -18.36 -3.10 12.70
C ALA A 399 -19.74 -2.48 12.37
N CYS A 400 -20.66 -3.28 11.82
CA CYS A 400 -22.03 -2.82 11.53
C CYS A 400 -22.83 -2.46 12.78
N GLU A 401 -22.65 -3.19 13.89
CA GLU A 401 -23.21 -2.81 15.20
C GLU A 401 -22.73 -1.41 15.60
N GLN A 402 -21.40 -1.16 15.55
CA GLN A 402 -20.85 0.15 15.90
C GLN A 402 -21.35 1.26 14.95
N MET A 403 -21.36 1.02 13.64
CA MET A 403 -21.87 1.96 12.65
C MET A 403 -23.37 2.26 12.89
N ALA A 404 -24.18 1.25 13.20
CA ALA A 404 -25.61 1.40 13.51
C ALA A 404 -25.85 2.26 14.75
N ILE A 405 -25.04 2.09 15.81
CA ILE A 405 -25.11 2.92 17.01
C ILE A 405 -24.83 4.38 16.67
N ILE A 406 -23.77 4.66 15.90
CA ILE A 406 -23.37 6.02 15.51
C ILE A 406 -24.48 6.72 14.70
N VAL A 407 -25.11 6.02 13.78
CA VAL A 407 -26.19 6.61 12.95
C VAL A 407 -27.57 6.57 13.60
N GLY A 408 -27.69 6.01 14.80
CA GLY A 408 -28.96 5.93 15.56
C GLY A 408 -29.92 4.83 15.09
N ASP A 409 -29.47 3.83 14.31
CA ASP A 409 -30.26 2.65 13.89
C ASP A 409 -30.18 1.56 14.99
N GLN A 410 -30.80 1.84 16.14
CA GLN A 410 -30.75 0.97 17.33
C GLN A 410 -31.22 -0.45 17.02
N LYS A 411 -32.27 -0.61 16.19
CA LYS A 411 -32.81 -1.92 15.83
C LYS A 411 -31.79 -2.77 15.06
N ALA A 412 -31.03 -2.16 14.15
CA ALA A 412 -29.97 -2.84 13.43
C ALA A 412 -28.83 -3.22 14.38
N ALA A 413 -28.41 -2.30 15.26
CA ALA A 413 -27.36 -2.56 16.24
C ALA A 413 -27.68 -3.78 17.11
N GLU A 414 -28.87 -3.83 17.70
CA GLU A 414 -29.33 -4.97 18.54
C GLU A 414 -29.38 -6.28 17.74
N SER A 415 -29.83 -6.24 16.48
CA SER A 415 -29.89 -7.43 15.62
C SER A 415 -28.50 -7.98 15.30
N TYR A 416 -27.54 -7.12 14.94
CA TYR A 416 -26.19 -7.54 14.61
C TYR A 416 -25.43 -8.03 15.84
N GLN A 417 -25.61 -7.37 16.99
CA GLN A 417 -25.04 -7.82 18.24
C GLN A 417 -25.57 -9.21 18.65
N ALA A 418 -26.86 -9.47 18.47
CA ALA A 418 -27.46 -10.78 18.80
C ALA A 418 -26.82 -11.90 17.94
N ILE A 419 -26.73 -11.70 16.62
CA ILE A 419 -26.09 -12.66 15.72
C ILE A 419 -24.62 -12.84 16.08
N TRP A 420 -23.89 -11.74 16.28
CA TRP A 420 -22.47 -11.76 16.64
C TRP A 420 -22.22 -12.58 17.92
N SER A 421 -23.02 -12.36 18.96
CA SER A 421 -22.85 -13.03 20.25
C SER A 421 -23.02 -14.54 20.15
N VAL A 422 -24.01 -15.00 19.38
CA VAL A 422 -24.25 -16.42 19.14
C VAL A 422 -23.19 -16.98 18.19
N GLY A 423 -22.86 -16.26 17.13
CA GLY A 423 -21.93 -16.69 16.09
C GLY A 423 -20.50 -16.88 16.60
N VAL A 424 -19.99 -15.94 17.40
CA VAL A 424 -18.67 -16.08 18.05
C VAL A 424 -18.59 -17.37 18.89
N LYS A 425 -19.64 -17.65 19.66
CA LYS A 425 -19.70 -18.89 20.44
C LYS A 425 -19.73 -20.12 19.55
N ASN A 426 -20.65 -20.17 18.58
CA ASN A 426 -20.80 -21.30 17.69
C ASN A 426 -19.53 -21.58 16.87
N GLN A 427 -18.94 -20.55 16.27
CA GLN A 427 -17.69 -20.71 15.52
C GLN A 427 -16.54 -21.19 16.41
N ASN A 428 -16.40 -20.63 17.62
CA ASN A 428 -15.37 -21.04 18.55
C ASN A 428 -15.54 -22.49 19.04
N GLU A 429 -16.77 -22.98 19.19
CA GLU A 429 -17.05 -24.36 19.60
C GLU A 429 -16.95 -25.33 18.43
N GLN A 430 -17.46 -24.96 17.25
CA GLN A 430 -17.62 -25.88 16.13
C GLN A 430 -16.42 -25.94 15.16
N LEU A 431 -15.64 -24.85 15.07
CA LEU A 431 -14.47 -24.78 14.20
C LEU A 431 -13.15 -25.13 14.91
N TRP A 432 -13.13 -25.13 16.23
CA TRP A 432 -11.93 -25.51 16.99
C TRP A 432 -11.67 -27.01 16.91
N ASN A 433 -10.47 -27.37 16.46
CA ASN A 433 -10.02 -28.77 16.45
C ASN A 433 -9.00 -28.99 17.57
N GLU A 434 -9.41 -29.64 18.65
CA GLU A 434 -8.58 -29.87 19.85
C GLU A 434 -7.32 -30.70 19.54
N LYS A 435 -7.42 -31.67 18.62
CA LYS A 435 -6.28 -32.53 18.23
C LYS A 435 -5.23 -31.75 17.44
N LEU A 436 -5.65 -30.87 16.54
CA LEU A 436 -4.75 -30.07 15.70
C LEU A 436 -4.26 -28.82 16.41
N GLY A 437 -5.03 -28.31 17.38
CA GLY A 437 -4.73 -27.11 18.14
C GLY A 437 -4.86 -25.82 17.30
N HIS A 438 -5.79 -25.81 16.34
CA HIS A 438 -6.15 -24.65 15.56
C HIS A 438 -7.58 -24.76 15.03
N TYR A 439 -8.14 -23.66 14.50
CA TYR A 439 -9.44 -23.65 13.85
C TYR A 439 -9.37 -24.29 12.47
N VAL A 440 -10.43 -24.99 12.08
CA VAL A 440 -10.56 -25.71 10.82
C VAL A 440 -11.87 -25.38 10.12
N GLU A 441 -11.91 -25.61 8.81
CA GLU A 441 -13.12 -25.43 8.02
C GLU A 441 -14.17 -26.49 8.36
N LYS A 442 -15.44 -26.08 8.44
CA LYS A 442 -16.61 -26.95 8.46
C LYS A 442 -17.32 -26.85 7.12
N SER A 443 -16.87 -27.65 6.17
CA SER A 443 -17.55 -27.77 4.86
C SER A 443 -18.92 -28.39 5.03
N GLU A 444 -19.92 -27.76 4.44
CA GLU A 444 -21.31 -28.24 4.50
C GLU A 444 -21.59 -29.28 3.43
N PHE A 445 -21.12 -29.02 2.20
CA PHE A 445 -21.32 -29.89 1.06
C PHE A 445 -20.06 -30.01 0.22
N LEU A 446 -19.80 -31.20 -0.32
CA LEU A 446 -18.73 -31.43 -1.29
C LEU A 446 -19.15 -31.07 -2.73
N GLU A 447 -20.46 -31.00 -2.98
CA GLU A 447 -21.02 -30.66 -4.29
C GLU A 447 -22.37 -29.97 -4.11
N ILE A 448 -22.58 -28.84 -4.78
CA ILE A 448 -23.84 -28.09 -4.84
C ILE A 448 -24.22 -27.88 -6.31
N LYS A 449 -25.40 -28.36 -6.69
CA LYS A 449 -25.96 -28.21 -8.06
C LYS A 449 -24.97 -28.62 -9.16
N GLY A 450 -24.28 -29.76 -8.97
CA GLY A 450 -23.29 -30.28 -9.91
C GLY A 450 -21.94 -29.58 -9.91
N LYS A 451 -21.73 -28.60 -9.03
CA LYS A 451 -20.41 -27.95 -8.82
C LYS A 451 -19.67 -28.64 -7.69
N ARG A 452 -18.48 -29.11 -7.99
CA ARG A 452 -17.60 -29.63 -6.96
C ARG A 452 -17.02 -28.51 -6.12
N MET A 453 -17.30 -28.52 -4.82
CA MET A 453 -16.78 -27.53 -3.87
C MET A 453 -15.33 -27.81 -3.56
N LYS A 454 -14.57 -26.75 -3.39
CA LYS A 454 -13.20 -26.81 -2.85
C LYS A 454 -13.27 -26.90 -1.34
N VAL A 455 -12.35 -27.68 -0.75
CA VAL A 455 -12.32 -27.88 0.70
C VAL A 455 -10.91 -27.62 1.25
N MET A 456 -10.89 -27.07 2.45
CA MET A 456 -9.67 -26.85 3.22
C MET A 456 -9.64 -27.72 4.48
N THR A 457 -10.74 -28.38 4.82
CA THR A 457 -10.94 -29.32 5.97
C THR A 457 -9.96 -29.09 7.13
N ASP A 458 -9.01 -30.00 7.36
CA ASP A 458 -8.03 -29.94 8.46
C ASP A 458 -6.79 -29.09 8.14
N ALA A 459 -6.85 -28.23 7.12
CA ALA A 459 -5.73 -27.37 6.74
C ALA A 459 -5.36 -26.38 7.84
N THR A 460 -4.06 -26.15 8.02
CA THR A 460 -3.58 -24.94 8.64
C THR A 460 -3.63 -23.86 7.57
N ASN A 461 -4.71 -23.08 7.52
CA ASN A 461 -4.89 -21.97 6.57
C ASN A 461 -4.23 -20.71 7.12
N ILE A 462 -3.43 -20.01 6.30
CA ILE A 462 -2.70 -18.82 6.73
C ILE A 462 -3.63 -17.67 7.17
N ASP A 463 -4.80 -17.59 6.56
CA ASP A 463 -5.79 -16.52 6.78
C ASP A 463 -6.91 -16.89 7.75
N MET A 464 -6.80 -18.02 8.47
CA MET A 464 -7.89 -18.47 9.36
C MET A 464 -8.34 -17.41 10.39
N LEU A 465 -7.54 -16.37 10.63
CA LEU A 465 -7.82 -15.31 11.58
C LEU A 465 -7.91 -13.92 10.91
N LEU A 466 -8.18 -13.83 9.61
CA LEU A 466 -8.20 -12.56 8.89
C LEU A 466 -9.23 -11.57 9.43
N GLY A 467 -10.38 -12.05 9.93
CA GLY A 467 -11.35 -11.19 10.60
C GLY A 467 -10.81 -10.62 11.92
N GLN A 468 -9.99 -11.37 12.66
CA GLN A 468 -9.33 -10.84 13.87
C GLN A 468 -8.27 -9.80 13.51
N TRP A 469 -7.52 -9.99 12.42
CA TRP A 469 -6.61 -8.97 11.88
C TRP A 469 -7.33 -7.63 11.61
N TRP A 470 -8.51 -7.67 11.00
CA TRP A 470 -9.35 -6.50 10.80
C TRP A 470 -9.87 -5.93 12.13
N ALA A 471 -10.41 -6.78 13.01
CA ALA A 471 -10.96 -6.36 14.30
C ALA A 471 -9.93 -5.62 15.16
N ASN A 472 -8.68 -6.08 15.16
CA ASN A 472 -7.59 -5.43 15.87
C ASN A 472 -7.29 -4.03 15.34
N GLN A 473 -7.25 -3.84 14.00
CA GLN A 473 -6.98 -2.54 13.38
C GLN A 473 -8.12 -1.53 13.58
N LEU A 474 -9.34 -2.01 13.81
CA LEU A 474 -10.57 -1.22 13.99
C LEU A 474 -11.00 -1.12 15.45
N ASN A 475 -10.22 -1.66 16.38
CA ASN A 475 -10.52 -1.68 17.81
C ASN A 475 -11.90 -2.31 18.14
N LEU A 476 -12.26 -3.38 17.43
CA LEU A 476 -13.53 -4.11 17.59
C LEU A 476 -13.48 -5.20 18.67
N GLY A 477 -12.33 -5.43 19.28
CA GLY A 477 -12.13 -6.41 20.34
C GLY A 477 -11.84 -7.84 19.81
N GLN A 478 -11.97 -8.79 20.73
CA GLN A 478 -11.67 -10.20 20.47
C GLN A 478 -12.85 -10.91 19.81
N LEU A 479 -12.59 -11.67 18.74
CA LEU A 479 -13.57 -12.53 18.09
C LEU A 479 -13.50 -13.95 18.66
N TYR A 480 -12.28 -14.47 18.86
CA TYR A 480 -12.04 -15.80 19.44
C TYR A 480 -11.20 -15.68 20.72
N PRO A 481 -11.22 -16.69 21.61
CA PRO A 481 -10.41 -16.68 22.83
C PRO A 481 -8.92 -16.46 22.53
N VAL A 482 -8.27 -15.60 23.29
CA VAL A 482 -6.88 -15.20 23.10
C VAL A 482 -5.93 -16.41 23.01
N ASP A 483 -6.10 -17.39 23.91
CA ASP A 483 -5.24 -18.56 23.94
C ASP A 483 -5.35 -19.41 22.67
N ARG A 484 -6.58 -19.64 22.17
CA ARG A 484 -6.83 -20.37 20.91
C ARG A 484 -6.34 -19.58 19.70
N THR A 485 -6.48 -18.26 19.73
CA THR A 485 -5.91 -17.36 18.70
C THR A 485 -4.39 -17.50 18.65
N LYS A 486 -3.70 -17.38 19.78
CA LYS A 486 -2.25 -17.56 19.86
C LYS A 486 -1.79 -18.96 19.43
N GLN A 487 -2.50 -20.01 19.84
CA GLN A 487 -2.21 -21.38 19.41
C GLN A 487 -2.33 -21.51 17.89
N SER A 488 -3.40 -20.97 17.29
CA SER A 488 -3.60 -21.00 15.83
C SER A 488 -2.49 -20.24 15.09
N LEU A 489 -2.09 -19.07 15.57
CA LEU A 489 -0.98 -18.29 15.01
C LEU A 489 0.34 -19.04 15.07
N ALA A 490 0.64 -19.68 16.20
CA ALA A 490 1.82 -20.53 16.35
C ALA A 490 1.81 -21.72 15.37
N LYS A 491 0.63 -22.31 15.10
CA LYS A 491 0.49 -23.36 14.09
C LYS A 491 0.71 -22.85 12.67
N ILE A 492 0.17 -21.67 12.34
CA ILE A 492 0.44 -21.00 11.04
C ILE A 492 1.95 -20.82 10.88
N HIS A 493 2.63 -20.18 11.83
CA HIS A 493 4.07 -19.95 11.74
C HIS A 493 4.85 -21.25 11.56
N LYS A 494 4.52 -22.29 12.33
CA LYS A 494 5.23 -23.57 12.32
C LYS A 494 4.93 -24.44 11.10
N ASN A 495 3.63 -24.62 10.78
CA ASN A 495 3.20 -25.63 9.81
C ASN A 495 3.31 -25.14 8.37
N ASN A 496 3.05 -23.83 8.12
CA ASN A 496 3.04 -23.28 6.78
C ASN A 496 4.42 -22.83 6.31
N LYS A 497 5.41 -22.72 7.21
CA LYS A 497 6.77 -22.29 6.88
C LYS A 497 7.45 -23.31 5.95
N PHE A 498 7.96 -22.81 4.84
CA PHE A 498 8.71 -23.58 3.87
C PHE A 498 9.95 -22.81 3.42
N THR A 499 11.06 -23.51 3.24
CA THR A 499 12.29 -22.98 2.64
C THR A 499 12.59 -23.77 1.39
N ASP A 500 12.69 -23.08 0.26
CA ASP A 500 13.05 -23.71 -1.01
C ASP A 500 14.57 -23.88 -1.08
N VAL A 501 15.02 -25.10 -0.82
CA VAL A 501 16.43 -25.49 -0.93
C VAL A 501 16.69 -26.21 -2.23
N GLU A 502 17.89 -26.05 -2.80
CA GLU A 502 18.32 -26.77 -4.00
C GLU A 502 18.14 -28.29 -3.80
N GLY A 503 17.42 -28.91 -4.72
CA GLY A 503 17.10 -30.34 -4.67
C GLY A 503 15.90 -30.71 -3.79
N SER A 504 15.17 -29.75 -3.22
CA SER A 504 13.94 -30.02 -2.45
C SER A 504 12.84 -30.67 -3.29
N GLY A 505 12.87 -30.50 -4.61
CA GLY A 505 11.82 -30.97 -5.52
C GLY A 505 10.52 -30.21 -5.39
N TYR A 506 10.54 -29.03 -4.73
CA TYR A 506 9.37 -28.18 -4.62
C TYR A 506 8.84 -27.79 -5.98
N LYS A 507 7.52 -27.87 -6.11
CA LYS A 507 6.77 -27.30 -7.23
C LYS A 507 5.45 -26.76 -6.70
N ALA A 508 5.17 -25.50 -6.99
CA ALA A 508 3.85 -24.97 -6.75
C ALA A 508 2.80 -25.70 -7.58
N ALA A 509 1.62 -25.83 -7.04
CA ALA A 509 0.50 -26.45 -7.77
C ALA A 509 0.09 -25.61 -8.99
N PHE A 510 0.28 -24.28 -8.95
CA PHE A 510 -0.11 -23.37 -10.01
C PHE A 510 0.95 -22.29 -10.29
N ARG A 511 1.32 -21.45 -9.29
CA ARG A 511 2.29 -20.35 -9.45
C ARG A 511 3.40 -20.49 -8.42
N ASP A 512 4.62 -20.26 -8.83
CA ASP A 512 5.79 -20.37 -7.99
C ASP A 512 6.40 -18.99 -7.73
N PHE A 513 6.35 -18.55 -6.47
CA PHE A 513 6.87 -17.25 -6.02
C PHE A 513 8.13 -17.39 -5.14
N LEU A 514 8.63 -18.60 -4.95
CA LEU A 514 9.86 -18.87 -4.22
C LEU A 514 11.01 -19.19 -5.17
N GLY A 515 12.15 -18.54 -5.00
CA GLY A 515 13.40 -18.91 -5.59
C GLY A 515 14.24 -19.78 -4.67
N THR A 516 15.28 -20.43 -5.19
CA THR A 516 16.19 -21.26 -4.41
C THR A 516 16.77 -20.51 -3.21
N GLY A 517 16.55 -21.04 -2.02
CA GLY A 517 16.96 -20.45 -0.75
C GLY A 517 15.95 -19.51 -0.11
N ASP A 518 14.88 -19.16 -0.81
CA ASP A 518 13.81 -18.35 -0.26
C ASP A 518 13.02 -19.10 0.82
N THR A 519 12.56 -18.36 1.82
CA THR A 519 11.62 -18.84 2.84
C THR A 519 10.30 -18.11 2.73
N GLY A 520 9.19 -18.82 2.89
CA GLY A 520 7.85 -18.25 2.90
C GLY A 520 6.83 -19.17 3.59
N TRP A 521 5.58 -18.73 3.64
CA TRP A 521 4.49 -19.47 4.28
C TRP A 521 3.41 -19.81 3.28
N PHE A 522 3.17 -21.12 3.09
CA PHE A 522 2.13 -21.62 2.20
C PHE A 522 0.73 -21.16 2.63
N MET A 523 -0.17 -21.07 1.65
CA MET A 523 -1.57 -20.78 1.90
C MET A 523 -2.22 -21.83 2.81
N ASN A 524 -2.00 -23.09 2.53
CA ASN A 524 -2.53 -24.21 3.30
C ASN A 524 -1.49 -25.32 3.44
N THR A 525 -1.39 -25.88 4.64
CA THR A 525 -0.71 -27.14 4.89
C THR A 525 -1.65 -28.14 5.54
N TYR A 526 -1.44 -29.41 5.33
CA TYR A 526 -2.30 -30.50 5.81
C TYR A 526 -1.53 -31.46 6.71
N PRO A 527 -2.14 -32.00 7.80
CA PRO A 527 -1.48 -32.93 8.68
C PRO A 527 -1.33 -34.34 8.07
N GLY A 528 -1.96 -34.60 6.93
CA GLY A 528 -1.96 -35.89 6.21
C GLY A 528 -1.97 -35.66 4.69
N GLU A 529 -2.66 -36.56 3.97
CA GLU A 529 -2.80 -36.40 2.51
C GLU A 529 -3.54 -35.14 2.12
N ILE A 530 -3.06 -34.48 1.08
CA ILE A 530 -3.72 -33.28 0.51
C ILE A 530 -5.05 -33.73 -0.13
N PRO A 531 -6.18 -33.12 0.24
CA PRO A 531 -7.47 -33.46 -0.34
C PRO A 531 -7.49 -33.30 -1.87
N LYS A 532 -8.07 -34.27 -2.59
CA LYS A 532 -8.15 -34.23 -4.08
C LYS A 532 -8.87 -33.01 -4.64
N ASN A 533 -9.77 -32.41 -3.86
CA ASN A 533 -10.51 -31.21 -4.21
C ASN A 533 -10.03 -29.97 -3.42
N THR A 534 -8.80 -29.96 -2.94
CA THR A 534 -8.22 -28.78 -2.30
C THR A 534 -8.12 -27.60 -3.27
N ILE A 535 -7.92 -26.40 -2.72
CA ILE A 535 -7.71 -25.19 -3.50
C ILE A 535 -6.44 -25.30 -4.35
N LEU A 536 -6.46 -24.67 -5.54
CA LEU A 536 -5.33 -24.70 -6.46
C LEU A 536 -4.07 -24.07 -5.87
N TYR A 537 -4.25 -23.01 -5.07
CA TYR A 537 -3.16 -22.19 -4.52
C TYR A 537 -2.63 -22.70 -3.16
N HIS A 538 -2.94 -23.92 -2.74
CA HIS A 538 -2.67 -24.42 -1.38
C HIS A 538 -1.19 -24.30 -0.97
N ASN A 539 -0.25 -24.50 -1.88
CA ASN A 539 1.18 -24.41 -1.63
C ASN A 539 1.85 -23.21 -2.35
N GLU A 540 1.11 -22.15 -2.59
CA GLU A 540 1.68 -20.87 -3.01
C GLU A 540 2.07 -20.02 -1.80
N VAL A 541 3.05 -19.14 -1.99
CA VAL A 541 3.49 -18.14 -1.02
C VAL A 541 3.12 -16.75 -1.55
N MET A 542 2.30 -16.05 -0.82
CA MET A 542 1.79 -14.73 -1.23
C MET A 542 2.00 -13.71 -0.11
N SER A 543 2.82 -12.68 -0.36
CA SER A 543 3.27 -11.76 0.68
C SER A 543 2.14 -11.01 1.39
N GLY A 544 1.04 -10.71 0.68
CA GLY A 544 -0.09 -10.01 1.28
C GLY A 544 -0.80 -10.79 2.39
N PHE A 545 -0.89 -12.10 2.26
CA PHE A 545 -1.40 -13.01 3.30
C PHE A 545 -0.41 -13.14 4.46
N GLU A 546 0.88 -13.26 4.14
CA GLU A 546 1.94 -13.34 5.13
C GLU A 546 1.98 -12.08 6.01
N TYR A 547 1.83 -10.86 5.44
CA TYR A 547 1.75 -9.63 6.23
C TYR A 547 0.54 -9.60 7.16
N ALA A 548 -0.62 -10.09 6.72
CA ALA A 548 -1.81 -10.15 7.56
C ALA A 548 -1.59 -11.09 8.76
N ALA A 549 -1.05 -12.29 8.53
CA ALA A 549 -0.70 -13.25 9.58
C ALA A 549 0.38 -12.70 10.51
N ALA A 550 1.48 -12.15 9.98
CA ALA A 550 2.57 -11.55 10.75
C ALA A 550 2.08 -10.41 11.64
N SER A 551 1.28 -9.49 11.08
CA SER A 551 0.73 -8.36 11.84
C SER A 551 -0.19 -8.82 12.98
N THR A 552 -0.96 -9.89 12.75
CA THR A 552 -1.77 -10.48 13.81
C THR A 552 -0.89 -11.07 14.91
N MET A 553 0.19 -11.77 14.56
CA MET A 553 1.17 -12.28 15.54
C MET A 553 1.76 -11.16 16.38
N LEU A 554 2.20 -10.06 15.74
CA LEU A 554 2.73 -8.88 16.43
C LEU A 554 1.74 -8.28 17.42
N GLN A 555 0.45 -8.21 17.08
CA GLN A 555 -0.59 -7.70 17.97
C GLN A 555 -0.85 -8.58 19.18
N TYR A 556 -0.56 -9.88 19.07
CA TYR A 556 -0.66 -10.84 20.17
C TYR A 556 0.65 -11.03 20.95
N GLY A 557 1.66 -10.19 20.70
CA GLY A 557 2.95 -10.22 21.39
C GLY A 557 3.89 -11.33 20.91
N MET A 558 3.57 -11.99 19.80
CA MET A 558 4.44 -13.00 19.12
C MET A 558 5.42 -12.28 18.20
N LEU A 559 6.34 -11.50 18.82
CA LEU A 559 7.20 -10.58 18.08
C LEU A 559 8.24 -11.31 17.21
N GLU A 560 8.81 -12.41 17.72
CA GLU A 560 9.82 -13.18 16.98
C GLU A 560 9.22 -13.79 15.72
N GLU A 561 8.05 -14.42 15.83
CA GLU A 561 7.37 -15.06 14.71
C GLU A 561 6.89 -14.04 13.66
N GLY A 562 6.27 -12.95 14.11
CA GLY A 562 5.79 -11.91 13.21
C GLY A 562 6.93 -11.20 12.48
N MET A 563 8.03 -10.91 13.16
CA MET A 563 9.20 -10.26 12.55
C MET A 563 9.99 -11.22 11.65
N ASP A 564 10.09 -12.52 11.99
CA ASP A 564 10.67 -13.55 11.09
C ASP A 564 9.93 -13.58 9.75
N MET A 565 8.60 -13.57 9.76
CA MET A 565 7.83 -13.54 8.50
C MET A 565 8.15 -12.29 7.67
N ILE A 566 8.16 -11.09 8.27
CA ILE A 566 8.41 -9.83 7.56
C ILE A 566 9.86 -9.79 7.03
N GLU A 567 10.83 -10.29 7.79
CA GLU A 567 12.23 -10.37 7.36
C GLU A 567 12.39 -11.27 6.14
N ARG A 568 11.77 -12.47 6.15
CA ARG A 568 11.84 -13.40 5.00
C ARG A 568 11.16 -12.83 3.77
N ILE A 569 10.04 -12.10 3.91
CA ILE A 569 9.43 -11.38 2.79
C ILE A 569 10.41 -10.34 2.26
N SER A 570 11.04 -9.55 3.13
CA SER A 570 12.01 -8.54 2.71
C SER A 570 13.19 -9.16 1.94
N GLU A 571 13.70 -10.31 2.37
CA GLU A 571 14.78 -11.03 1.66
C GLU A 571 14.35 -11.46 0.26
N ARG A 572 13.12 -11.96 0.10
CA ARG A 572 12.60 -12.37 -1.22
C ARG A 572 12.53 -11.21 -2.21
N TYR A 573 12.25 -10.00 -1.73
CA TYR A 573 12.10 -8.79 -2.56
C TYR A 573 13.30 -7.85 -2.48
N ASP A 574 14.41 -8.29 -1.89
CA ASP A 574 15.68 -7.56 -1.95
C ASP A 574 16.52 -8.08 -3.14
N GLY A 575 16.57 -7.30 -4.22
CA GLY A 575 17.31 -7.68 -5.43
C GLY A 575 18.81 -7.97 -5.22
N ARG A 576 19.39 -7.57 -4.08
CA ARG A 576 20.77 -7.90 -3.71
C ARG A 576 20.92 -9.37 -3.32
N PHE A 577 19.89 -9.96 -2.72
CA PHE A 577 19.89 -11.35 -2.28
C PHE A 577 19.30 -12.28 -3.36
N ARG A 578 18.27 -11.85 -4.04
CA ARG A 578 17.50 -12.64 -4.99
C ARG A 578 17.98 -12.58 -6.45
N GLY A 579 19.22 -12.25 -6.72
CA GLY A 579 19.73 -12.00 -8.07
C GLY A 579 19.90 -13.21 -9.01
N LYS A 580 19.40 -14.42 -8.71
CA LYS A 580 19.71 -15.63 -9.49
C LYS A 580 18.58 -16.62 -9.71
N GLY A 581 17.38 -16.39 -9.21
CA GLY A 581 16.24 -17.28 -9.39
C GLY A 581 15.27 -16.73 -10.44
N GLU A 582 14.94 -17.51 -11.45
CA GLU A 582 13.78 -17.25 -12.29
C GLU A 582 12.55 -17.75 -11.53
N VAL A 583 11.57 -16.89 -11.29
CA VAL A 583 10.25 -17.32 -10.83
C VAL A 583 9.47 -17.82 -12.05
N HIS A 584 9.11 -19.07 -12.07
CA HIS A 584 8.40 -19.70 -13.19
C HIS A 584 6.93 -19.89 -12.83
N MET A 585 6.06 -19.49 -13.73
CA MET A 585 4.66 -19.93 -13.70
C MET A 585 4.49 -21.22 -14.51
N ALA A 586 3.75 -22.15 -13.96
CA ALA A 586 3.47 -23.43 -14.62
C ALA A 586 2.82 -23.30 -16.01
N ASN A 587 2.22 -22.15 -16.31
CA ASN A 587 1.48 -21.89 -17.56
C ASN A 587 2.12 -20.85 -18.49
N ASN A 588 3.37 -20.44 -18.33
CA ASN A 588 4.04 -19.40 -19.13
C ASN A 588 3.31 -18.05 -19.23
N SER A 589 2.34 -17.78 -18.36
CA SER A 589 1.51 -16.58 -18.47
C SER A 589 2.07 -15.35 -17.74
N CYS A 590 2.99 -15.52 -16.79
CA CYS A 590 3.70 -14.42 -16.15
C CYS A 590 5.14 -14.81 -15.91
N VAL A 591 6.06 -14.04 -16.41
CA VAL A 591 7.47 -14.07 -16.01
C VAL A 591 7.63 -12.95 -14.99
N PHE A 592 7.69 -13.32 -13.72
CA PHE A 592 7.96 -12.35 -12.66
C PHE A 592 9.47 -12.12 -12.60
N GLY A 593 9.84 -10.85 -12.55
CA GLY A 593 11.22 -10.46 -12.41
C GLY A 593 11.81 -10.93 -11.08
N THR A 594 13.10 -10.93 -11.01
CA THR A 594 13.86 -11.10 -9.78
C THR A 594 13.45 -10.06 -8.76
N GLY A 595 12.86 -10.44 -7.64
CA GLY A 595 12.45 -9.68 -6.48
C GLY A 595 12.68 -8.17 -6.50
N SER A 596 11.76 -7.42 -7.10
CA SER A 596 11.84 -5.96 -7.09
C SER A 596 11.54 -5.44 -5.68
N PRO A 597 12.41 -4.60 -5.09
CA PRO A 597 12.11 -3.99 -3.79
C PRO A 597 10.94 -3.01 -3.84
N PHE A 598 10.45 -2.65 -5.03
CA PHE A 598 9.36 -1.68 -5.23
C PHE A 598 8.06 -2.31 -5.71
N GLY A 599 8.03 -3.60 -5.98
CA GLY A 599 6.83 -4.29 -6.43
C GLY A 599 6.85 -5.74 -6.00
N GLU A 600 5.89 -6.13 -5.17
CA GLU A 600 5.73 -7.52 -4.76
C GLU A 600 4.76 -8.23 -5.71
N ASP A 601 5.02 -9.51 -5.93
CA ASP A 601 4.34 -10.30 -6.96
C ASP A 601 3.43 -11.34 -6.29
N GLU A 602 2.23 -11.49 -6.85
CA GLU A 602 1.37 -12.63 -6.56
C GLU A 602 0.83 -13.19 -7.88
N CYS A 603 -0.24 -12.69 -8.46
CA CYS A 603 -0.63 -13.06 -9.83
C CYS A 603 -0.29 -11.96 -10.86
N GLY A 604 0.62 -11.09 -10.55
CA GLY A 604 1.17 -10.01 -11.36
C GLY A 604 2.05 -9.12 -10.52
N ASP A 605 2.81 -8.24 -11.17
CA ASP A 605 3.71 -7.28 -10.52
C ASP A 605 2.92 -6.18 -9.82
N PHE A 606 3.51 -5.54 -8.80
CA PHE A 606 2.89 -4.46 -8.02
C PHE A 606 1.52 -4.86 -7.48
N TYR A 607 1.45 -6.03 -6.86
CA TYR A 607 0.19 -6.60 -6.42
C TYR A 607 -0.44 -5.78 -5.29
N THR A 608 -1.73 -5.48 -5.42
CA THR A 608 -2.45 -4.59 -4.49
C THR A 608 -2.39 -5.07 -3.05
N ARG A 609 -2.45 -6.39 -2.83
CA ARG A 609 -2.49 -7.02 -1.50
C ARG A 609 -1.22 -6.75 -0.68
N ALA A 610 -0.08 -6.50 -1.33
CA ALA A 610 1.18 -6.16 -0.66
C ALA A 610 1.08 -4.92 0.25
N MET A 611 0.15 -4.00 -0.04
CA MET A 611 -0.14 -2.86 0.86
C MET A 611 -0.74 -3.25 2.22
N SER A 612 -0.99 -4.55 2.47
CA SER A 612 -1.30 -5.09 3.81
C SER A 612 -0.12 -4.93 4.77
N SER A 613 1.13 -4.78 4.26
CA SER A 613 2.33 -4.50 5.03
C SER A 613 2.19 -3.31 6.01
N TRP A 614 1.33 -2.33 5.69
CA TRP A 614 1.05 -1.19 6.58
C TRP A 614 0.48 -1.63 7.93
N SER A 615 -0.22 -2.76 7.99
CA SER A 615 -0.76 -3.31 9.24
C SER A 615 0.32 -3.71 10.24
N ALA A 616 1.53 -4.03 9.78
CA ALA A 616 2.66 -4.29 10.66
C ALA A 616 3.08 -3.04 11.45
N LEU A 617 3.09 -1.87 10.80
CA LEU A 617 3.33 -0.59 11.49
C LEU A 617 2.28 -0.36 12.58
N LEU A 618 0.99 -0.55 12.25
CA LEU A 618 -0.10 -0.38 13.22
C LEU A 618 0.01 -1.35 14.40
N ALA A 619 0.43 -2.58 14.13
CA ALA A 619 0.63 -3.61 15.15
C ALA A 619 1.79 -3.28 16.09
N LEU A 620 2.96 -2.90 15.55
CA LEU A 620 4.17 -2.62 16.33
C LEU A 620 4.01 -1.40 17.25
N GLN A 621 3.24 -0.39 16.82
CA GLN A 621 2.95 0.81 17.63
C GLN A 621 1.66 0.70 18.44
N GLY A 622 0.86 -0.36 18.26
CA GLY A 622 -0.44 -0.50 18.93
C GLY A 622 -1.39 0.67 18.66
N PHE A 623 -1.47 1.09 17.38
CA PHE A 623 -2.14 2.32 16.98
C PHE A 623 -3.65 2.24 17.08
N ILE A 624 -4.25 3.27 17.70
CA ILE A 624 -5.70 3.46 17.82
C ILE A 624 -6.03 4.86 17.30
N TYR A 625 -7.01 4.96 16.41
CA TYR A 625 -7.48 6.26 15.92
C TYR A 625 -8.98 6.23 15.64
N ASP A 626 -9.69 7.24 16.13
CA ASP A 626 -11.10 7.51 15.87
C ASP A 626 -11.25 9.03 15.67
N GLY A 627 -11.20 9.45 14.40
CA GLY A 627 -11.21 10.86 14.07
C GLY A 627 -12.48 11.59 14.50
N PRO A 628 -13.71 11.06 14.23
CA PRO A 628 -14.94 11.65 14.70
C PRO A 628 -15.00 11.83 16.23
N LYS A 629 -14.41 10.90 17.00
CA LYS A 629 -14.28 11.03 18.45
C LYS A 629 -13.01 11.75 18.91
N GLN A 630 -12.22 12.29 17.99
CA GLN A 630 -10.98 13.02 18.29
C GLN A 630 -10.04 12.21 19.21
N THR A 631 -9.95 10.92 18.94
CA THR A 631 -9.20 9.96 19.74
C THR A 631 -7.94 9.51 19.02
N ILE A 632 -6.81 9.54 19.73
CA ILE A 632 -5.55 8.94 19.28
C ILE A 632 -4.97 8.08 20.40
N GLY A 633 -4.39 6.94 20.06
CA GLY A 633 -3.77 6.06 21.03
C GLY A 633 -2.58 5.28 20.50
N PHE A 634 -1.68 4.94 21.41
CA PHE A 634 -0.48 4.15 21.16
C PHE A 634 -0.23 3.18 22.30
N LYS A 635 -0.06 1.92 21.94
CA LYS A 635 0.25 0.82 22.86
C LYS A 635 1.37 -0.02 22.26
N PRO A 636 2.60 0.52 22.13
CA PRO A 636 3.66 -0.16 21.39
C PRO A 636 3.97 -1.53 21.96
N THR A 637 4.04 -2.51 21.08
CA THR A 637 4.53 -3.87 21.38
C THR A 637 6.02 -3.99 21.05
N TRP A 638 6.53 -3.13 20.17
CA TRP A 638 7.94 -3.05 19.81
C TRP A 638 8.68 -2.03 20.66
N GLN A 639 9.65 -2.49 21.44
CA GLN A 639 10.52 -1.65 22.31
C GLN A 639 9.74 -0.57 23.09
N PRO A 640 8.76 -0.95 23.93
CA PRO A 640 7.92 0.02 24.63
C PRO A 640 8.71 0.94 25.57
N GLU A 641 9.93 0.54 25.99
CA GLU A 641 10.83 1.33 26.84
C GLU A 641 11.46 2.52 26.08
N ASP A 642 11.68 2.38 24.79
CA ASP A 642 12.28 3.39 23.91
C ASP A 642 11.72 3.22 22.50
N HIS A 643 10.47 3.66 22.30
CA HIS A 643 9.74 3.47 21.05
C HIS A 643 9.72 4.75 20.23
N ALA A 644 9.90 4.59 18.90
CA ALA A 644 9.66 5.64 17.93
C ALA A 644 8.98 5.06 16.69
N SER A 645 7.86 5.66 16.26
CA SER A 645 7.17 5.22 15.05
C SER A 645 6.43 6.33 14.32
N PHE A 646 6.45 6.25 12.99
CA PHE A 646 5.65 7.07 12.10
C PHE A 646 4.16 6.74 12.26
N PHE A 647 3.29 7.75 12.21
CA PHE A 647 1.84 7.53 12.22
C PHE A 647 1.11 8.50 11.28
N THR A 648 -0.13 8.13 10.92
CA THR A 648 -1.05 8.96 10.14
C THR A 648 -2.41 9.05 10.81
N THR A 649 -3.10 10.18 10.62
CA THR A 649 -4.49 10.44 11.05
C THR A 649 -5.38 10.75 9.85
N SER A 650 -6.54 11.38 10.03
CA SER A 650 -7.42 11.80 8.93
C SER A 650 -6.81 12.89 8.05
N LYS A 651 -5.99 13.81 8.62
CA LYS A 651 -5.42 14.99 7.95
C LYS A 651 -3.98 15.30 8.32
N ALA A 652 -3.33 14.44 9.08
CA ALA A 652 -1.97 14.69 9.55
C ALA A 652 -1.12 13.44 9.58
N TRP A 653 0.18 13.63 9.58
CA TRP A 653 1.14 12.60 9.93
C TRP A 653 2.28 13.14 10.79
N GLY A 654 2.93 12.26 11.52
CA GLY A 654 3.96 12.64 12.44
C GLY A 654 4.78 11.48 12.96
N LEU A 655 5.49 11.75 14.06
CA LEU A 655 6.28 10.77 14.80
C LEU A 655 5.71 10.66 16.22
N PHE A 656 5.42 9.46 16.63
CA PHE A 656 5.18 9.11 18.02
C PHE A 656 6.46 8.61 18.65
N THR A 657 6.77 9.08 19.86
CA THR A 657 7.88 8.56 20.67
C THR A 657 7.40 8.25 22.08
N GLN A 658 7.96 7.22 22.69
CA GLN A 658 7.73 6.85 24.07
C GLN A 658 9.02 6.46 24.74
N THR A 659 9.26 6.99 25.93
CA THR A 659 10.32 6.52 26.82
C THR A 659 9.70 6.06 28.14
N GLN A 660 10.19 4.93 28.65
CA GLN A 660 9.66 4.29 29.84
C GLN A 660 10.80 3.88 30.76
N SER A 661 10.69 4.25 32.02
CA SER A 661 11.57 3.79 33.09
C SER A 661 10.78 2.98 34.13
N GLN A 662 11.43 2.54 35.17
CA GLN A 662 10.74 1.84 36.27
C GLN A 662 9.72 2.71 37.02
N THR A 663 9.88 4.03 37.00
CA THR A 663 9.11 4.98 37.81
C THR A 663 8.33 6.02 37.02
N ALA A 664 8.56 6.14 35.75
CA ALA A 664 7.91 7.17 34.92
C ALA A 664 7.82 6.75 33.46
N GLN A 665 6.84 7.31 32.75
CA GLN A 665 6.71 7.20 31.30
C GLN A 665 6.42 8.57 30.70
N THR A 666 7.03 8.83 29.54
CA THR A 666 6.74 10.01 28.72
C THR A 666 6.43 9.55 27.29
N ALA A 667 5.39 10.13 26.72
CA ALA A 667 4.96 9.89 25.33
C ALA A 667 4.83 11.24 24.62
N GLU A 668 5.30 11.32 23.37
CA GLU A 668 5.21 12.52 22.55
C GLU A 668 4.55 12.20 21.21
N ILE A 669 3.58 13.02 20.83
CA ILE A 669 2.89 13.00 19.54
C ILE A 669 3.29 14.28 18.79
N ALA A 670 4.27 14.16 17.89
CA ALA A 670 4.82 15.29 17.15
C ALA A 670 4.25 15.31 15.72
N ILE A 671 3.31 16.21 15.44
CA ILE A 671 2.79 16.39 14.08
C ILE A 671 3.88 17.06 13.21
N LYS A 672 4.16 16.46 12.06
CA LYS A 672 5.13 16.95 11.07
C LYS A 672 4.45 17.56 9.85
N PHE A 673 3.23 17.14 9.54
CA PHE A 673 2.42 17.65 8.44
C PHE A 673 0.94 17.64 8.81
N GLY A 674 0.21 18.67 8.38
CA GLY A 674 -1.22 18.77 8.58
C GLY A 674 -1.62 19.17 9.99
N THR A 675 -2.84 18.80 10.38
CA THR A 675 -3.46 19.17 11.65
C THR A 675 -4.34 18.01 12.16
N SER A 676 -4.32 17.75 13.45
CA SER A 676 -5.20 16.80 14.13
C SER A 676 -5.93 17.48 15.30
N GLN A 677 -7.24 17.25 15.43
CA GLN A 677 -8.04 17.66 16.57
C GLN A 677 -8.07 16.48 17.56
N LEU A 678 -7.72 16.72 18.81
CA LEU A 678 -7.61 15.68 19.83
C LEU A 678 -8.33 16.09 21.13
N GLU A 679 -9.07 15.16 21.68
CA GLU A 679 -9.74 15.29 22.98
C GLU A 679 -9.47 14.06 23.86
N ASN A 680 -9.27 12.89 23.22
CA ASN A 680 -9.03 11.63 23.90
C ASN A 680 -7.66 11.05 23.52
N ILE A 681 -6.87 10.69 24.54
CA ILE A 681 -5.55 10.09 24.38
C ILE A 681 -5.53 8.74 25.09
N LEU A 682 -5.09 7.70 24.38
CA LEU A 682 -4.97 6.34 24.92
C LEU A 682 -3.50 5.92 24.92
N LEU A 683 -2.98 5.53 26.07
CA LEU A 683 -1.61 5.03 26.20
C LEU A 683 -1.60 3.70 26.97
N ALA A 684 -0.53 2.93 26.84
CA ALA A 684 -0.31 1.74 27.65
C ALA A 684 0.68 2.02 28.78
N ALA A 685 0.35 1.60 30.00
CA ALA A 685 1.32 1.43 31.08
C ALA A 685 1.92 0.01 31.05
N PRO A 686 3.10 -0.23 31.63
CA PRO A 686 3.59 -1.59 31.84
C PRO A 686 2.61 -2.43 32.66
N GLU A 687 2.65 -3.74 32.44
CA GLU A 687 1.89 -4.68 33.28
C GLU A 687 2.26 -4.49 34.77
N ASN A 688 1.26 -4.62 35.64
CA ASN A 688 1.40 -4.45 37.09
C ASN A 688 1.88 -3.04 37.56
N LYS A 689 1.66 -2.03 36.72
CA LYS A 689 1.91 -0.63 37.06
C LYS A 689 0.64 0.21 36.95
N THR A 690 0.48 1.14 37.92
CA THR A 690 -0.58 2.15 37.89
C THR A 690 0.03 3.51 37.58
N ALA A 691 -0.61 4.23 36.63
CA ALA A 691 -0.23 5.59 36.28
C ALA A 691 -0.65 6.58 37.37
N SER A 692 0.22 7.52 37.72
CA SER A 692 -0.03 8.57 38.70
C SER A 692 0.48 9.92 38.19
N ASN A 693 -0.10 11.01 38.69
CA ASN A 693 0.35 12.38 38.36
C ASN A 693 0.42 12.61 36.85
N ILE A 694 -0.67 12.29 36.11
CA ILE A 694 -0.73 12.46 34.69
C ILE A 694 -0.71 13.95 34.32
N SER A 695 0.18 14.35 33.44
CA SER A 695 0.32 15.71 32.89
C SER A 695 0.29 15.63 31.35
N VAL A 696 -0.46 16.55 30.75
CA VAL A 696 -0.54 16.70 29.28
C VAL A 696 -0.11 18.11 28.90
N LYS A 697 0.87 18.25 27.99
CA LYS A 697 1.41 19.56 27.59
C LYS A 697 1.41 19.70 26.07
N LEU A 698 0.91 20.83 25.59
CA LEU A 698 0.99 21.23 24.17
C LEU A 698 2.09 22.28 24.02
N ASN A 699 3.19 21.94 23.34
CA ASN A 699 4.39 22.81 23.27
C ASN A 699 4.83 23.34 24.64
N GLY A 700 4.82 22.48 25.65
CA GLY A 700 5.22 22.84 27.02
C GLY A 700 4.13 23.51 27.89
N VAL A 701 2.99 23.88 27.29
CA VAL A 701 1.86 24.50 28.02
C VAL A 701 0.90 23.43 28.53
N GLU A 702 0.64 23.40 29.84
CA GLU A 702 -0.24 22.44 30.46
C GLU A 702 -1.67 22.50 29.90
N GLN A 703 -2.25 21.33 29.62
CA GLN A 703 -3.63 21.18 29.20
C GLN A 703 -4.49 20.61 30.31
N ALA A 704 -5.70 21.17 30.47
CA ALA A 704 -6.60 20.71 31.48
C ALA A 704 -7.17 19.31 31.18
N ILE A 705 -6.99 18.38 32.07
CA ILE A 705 -7.57 17.04 32.01
C ILE A 705 -8.95 17.10 32.72
N GLU A 706 -10.01 16.64 32.06
CA GLU A 706 -11.32 16.49 32.65
C GLU A 706 -11.40 15.20 33.45
N SER A 707 -10.92 14.10 32.88
CA SER A 707 -10.88 12.81 33.54
C SER A 707 -9.74 11.94 33.04
N SER A 708 -9.28 11.02 33.88
CA SER A 708 -8.38 9.95 33.47
C SER A 708 -8.77 8.65 34.15
N LYS A 709 -8.66 7.54 33.44
CA LYS A 709 -8.94 6.21 33.96
C LYS A 709 -7.91 5.22 33.43
N GLN A 710 -7.51 4.31 34.29
CA GLN A 710 -6.75 3.14 33.87
C GLN A 710 -7.62 1.88 33.94
N ASP A 711 -7.62 1.07 32.90
CA ASP A 711 -8.29 -0.23 32.82
C ASP A 711 -7.27 -1.24 32.30
N GLY A 712 -6.88 -2.18 33.15
CA GLY A 712 -5.73 -3.03 32.92
C GLY A 712 -4.46 -2.20 32.67
N ASN A 713 -3.83 -2.37 31.51
CA ASN A 713 -2.66 -1.58 31.12
C ASN A 713 -3.01 -0.33 30.30
N THR A 714 -4.28 -0.11 29.95
CA THR A 714 -4.73 1.03 29.14
C THR A 714 -5.04 2.24 30.01
N ILE A 715 -4.36 3.35 29.75
CA ILE A 715 -4.63 4.66 30.33
C ILE A 715 -5.44 5.47 29.32
N SER A 716 -6.64 5.88 29.70
CA SER A 716 -7.52 6.77 28.91
C SER A 716 -7.51 8.15 29.57
N ILE A 717 -7.18 9.17 28.80
CA ILE A 717 -7.11 10.57 29.22
C ILE A 717 -8.11 11.36 28.38
N HIS A 718 -9.07 12.02 29.05
CA HIS A 718 -10.04 12.92 28.41
C HIS A 718 -9.70 14.35 28.79
N LEU A 719 -9.45 15.18 27.78
CA LEU A 719 -9.14 16.60 27.96
C LEU A 719 -10.42 17.40 28.15
N LYS A 720 -10.35 18.49 28.90
CA LYS A 720 -11.50 19.37 29.16
C LYS A 720 -12.02 20.06 27.90
N SER A 721 -11.20 20.18 26.88
CA SER A 721 -11.55 20.76 25.57
C SER A 721 -10.68 20.15 24.49
N THR A 722 -11.23 20.09 23.28
CA THR A 722 -10.48 19.73 22.09
C THR A 722 -9.28 20.64 21.92
N ILE A 723 -8.12 20.05 21.61
CA ILE A 723 -6.89 20.75 21.27
C ILE A 723 -6.53 20.53 19.79
N GLU A 724 -5.98 21.58 19.17
CA GLU A 724 -5.44 21.50 17.83
C GLU A 724 -3.93 21.24 17.89
N VAL A 725 -3.50 20.08 17.36
CA VAL A 725 -2.08 19.75 17.20
C VAL A 725 -1.74 19.84 15.72
N LYS A 726 -0.90 20.81 15.33
CA LYS A 726 -0.54 21.10 13.94
C LYS A 726 0.94 20.86 13.67
N ALA A 727 1.32 20.94 12.41
CA ALA A 727 2.71 20.79 12.01
C ALA A 727 3.66 21.68 12.81
N GLY A 728 4.73 21.10 13.36
CA GLY A 728 5.69 21.74 14.24
C GLY A 728 5.27 21.80 15.72
N VAL A 729 4.10 21.27 16.06
CA VAL A 729 3.58 21.21 17.44
C VAL A 729 3.73 19.79 17.99
N THR A 730 4.14 19.69 19.26
CA THR A 730 4.26 18.42 19.98
C THR A 730 3.30 18.39 21.17
N LEU A 731 2.52 17.32 21.27
CA LEU A 731 1.72 16.97 22.44
C LEU A 731 2.51 15.97 23.27
N ALA A 732 2.88 16.34 24.49
CA ALA A 732 3.61 15.50 25.42
C ALA A 732 2.69 15.04 26.55
N VAL A 733 2.73 13.75 26.88
CA VAL A 733 2.04 13.15 28.01
C VAL A 733 3.07 12.51 28.92
N SER A 734 3.02 12.80 30.21
CA SER A 734 3.91 12.18 31.21
C SER A 734 3.15 11.72 32.44
N PHE A 735 3.60 10.64 33.05
CA PHE A 735 3.03 10.13 34.30
C PHE A 735 4.05 9.29 35.10
N GLY A 736 3.87 9.28 36.39
CA GLY A 736 4.60 8.36 37.28
C GLY A 736 4.05 6.94 37.18
N LEU A 737 4.89 5.95 37.46
CA LEU A 737 4.56 4.52 37.46
C LEU A 737 4.73 3.97 38.89
N ILE A 738 3.64 3.52 39.48
CA ILE A 738 3.58 2.93 40.84
C ILE A 738 3.34 1.43 40.68
N HIS A 739 3.99 0.60 41.48
CA HIS A 739 3.69 -0.84 41.53
C HIS A 739 2.30 -1.05 42.15
N ASN A 740 1.52 -1.95 41.56
CA ASN A 740 0.22 -2.35 42.07
C ASN A 740 0.36 -3.14 43.38
#